data_d6cf299f0786774104171f8d1c186b74
#
_entry.id   d6cf299f0786774104171f8d1c186b74
#
_cell.length_a   1.000
_cell.length_b   1.000
_cell.length_c   1.000
_cell.angle_alpha   90.00
_cell.angle_beta   90.00
_cell.angle_gamma   90.00
#
_symmetry.space_group_name_H-M   'P 1'
#
loop_
_entity.id
_entity.type
_entity.pdbx_description
1 polymer ?
#
loop_
_entity_poly.entity_id
_entity_poly.type
_entity_poly.pdbx_seq_one_letter_code
_entity_poly.pdbx_strand_id
1 'polypeptide(L)'
;MRKIRIIAICIIAPCILAIGLLGQSLFGQTPTFTSNSNLVIVDATVKDKSGKIIEGLMQDDFTIFEDGKPQKVAVFEFQHLTMESEPPPALSLDDQLKLPEDPKTTITSSTPGHIQFHNKRLLVFFFDFSSMGIPEQLRAQDASVDYLKTHITKDDMVAVLLYTGTGAPLVLSDFTDDRDVLSRMLKGLPIGEASDLAGLGDTGDDNNEDTGAAFVADETEFNIYNTDQKLAAIEQAAKMLSSFPEKKALVYFSGGVSKTGVDNQAQLEASINAAVKANLAIYAIDARGLMADPPGGGASKAASRGTGIFNGSVYNSQRAGINDSQETLFTLAEETGGKAFLDSNDIEAGITQAQVGMGSYYLLGYYSNNNAKDGKYRRIQVKLTSKMAGMKVEHRLGYYADKVWGKLNSQDKDQQLKEALSAGDPVTDLPLALQIDYFRVSPTAYFVPVSIKIPGSVVALAAKGGASVTQLDFLGQIQDERKSTVGNVRDFIRIQLDQDSAAKAGRRSYQYDAGFTLEPGRYHMKFVVRENLSGKMGTFETKFTVPDLAADTSGLKMSTIIWSSQREKVTAAVGSAEKITRKELTANPLIVDDEKVIPNITKVFRRSQNLYVNFDVYDSRPDPADAKARRVKVSMSFFDRKGDKAFEVGPLDATRLADTRPEAVPVQFQVPLKDFRPGRYECQINVVDEVGRKFAFPRAPVVVQ
;
A
#
# COMPACT_ATOMS: atom_id res chain seq x y z
N MET A 1 4.38 -31.34 82.77
CA MET A 1 3.44 -31.40 81.60
C MET A 1 3.57 -30.22 80.63
N ARG A 2 4.42 -29.25 80.80
CA ARG A 2 4.60 -28.11 79.85
C ARG A 2 5.66 -28.27 78.76
N LYS A 3 6.64 -29.20 78.93
CA LYS A 3 7.74 -29.42 77.99
C LYS A 3 7.37 -30.35 76.78
N ILE A 4 6.38 -31.19 76.90
CA ILE A 4 5.99 -32.13 75.82
C ILE A 4 5.14 -31.44 74.73
N ARG A 5 4.40 -30.38 75.07
CA ARG A 5 3.56 -29.64 74.06
C ARG A 5 4.38 -28.76 73.12
N ILE A 6 5.55 -28.27 73.54
CA ILE A 6 6.40 -27.41 72.69
C ILE A 6 7.17 -28.25 71.63
N ILE A 7 7.54 -29.50 71.97
CA ILE A 7 8.24 -30.37 71.03
C ILE A 7 7.30 -30.89 69.92
N ALA A 8 6.03 -31.15 70.22
CA ALA A 8 5.06 -31.57 69.24
C ALA A 8 4.74 -30.47 68.20
N ILE A 9 4.75 -29.17 68.58
CA ILE A 9 4.49 -28.06 67.66
C ILE A 9 5.70 -27.80 66.74
N CYS A 10 6.91 -28.01 67.24
CA CYS A 10 8.14 -27.82 66.44
C CYS A 10 8.38 -28.93 65.38
N ILE A 11 7.78 -30.11 65.56
CA ILE A 11 7.92 -31.24 64.56
C ILE A 11 6.85 -31.13 63.45
N ILE A 12 5.67 -30.54 63.77
CA ILE A 12 4.60 -30.40 62.77
C ILE A 12 4.85 -29.24 61.80
N ALA A 13 5.48 -28.14 62.25
CA ALA A 13 5.77 -27.01 61.39
C ALA A 13 6.69 -27.30 60.20
N PRO A 14 7.79 -28.04 60.33
CA PRO A 14 8.64 -28.39 59.17
C PRO A 14 7.99 -29.40 58.24
N CYS A 15 7.12 -30.30 58.73
CA CYS A 15 6.39 -31.23 57.85
C CYS A 15 5.34 -30.51 56.98
N ILE A 16 4.68 -29.49 57.48
CA ILE A 16 3.70 -28.70 56.68
C ILE A 16 4.43 -27.85 55.65
N LEU A 17 5.60 -27.32 55.97
CA LEU A 17 6.44 -26.57 55.03
C LEU A 17 7.03 -27.48 53.94
N ALA A 18 7.39 -28.70 54.27
CA ALA A 18 7.92 -29.70 53.31
C ALA A 18 6.82 -30.19 52.34
N ILE A 19 5.57 -30.33 52.82
CA ILE A 19 4.43 -30.71 51.99
C ILE A 19 4.03 -29.55 51.05
N GLY A 20 4.14 -28.30 51.51
CA GLY A 20 3.91 -27.09 50.68
C GLY A 20 4.97 -26.92 49.58
N LEU A 21 6.23 -27.28 49.83
CA LEU A 21 7.31 -27.21 48.83
C LEU A 21 7.28 -28.38 47.83
N LEU A 22 6.76 -29.52 48.23
CA LEU A 22 6.54 -30.68 47.32
C LEU A 22 5.29 -30.53 46.46
N GLY A 23 4.32 -29.69 46.87
CA GLY A 23 3.12 -29.40 46.11
C GLY A 23 3.35 -28.39 44.95
N GLN A 24 4.41 -27.59 45.00
CA GLN A 24 4.73 -26.63 43.94
C GLN A 24 5.52 -27.26 42.76
N SER A 25 6.04 -28.44 42.91
CA SER A 25 6.72 -29.15 41.82
C SER A 25 5.84 -30.08 41.00
N LEU A 26 4.53 -30.15 41.28
CA LEU A 26 3.56 -30.99 40.55
C LEU A 26 2.64 -30.22 39.59
N PHE A 27 2.76 -28.86 39.52
CA PHE A 27 2.31 -28.18 38.33
C PHE A 27 3.40 -28.35 37.27
N GLY A 28 3.33 -29.47 36.59
CA GLY A 28 4.14 -29.73 35.41
C GLY A 28 4.01 -28.51 34.51
N GLN A 29 5.16 -27.88 34.20
CA GLN A 29 5.25 -27.06 33.01
C GLN A 29 4.72 -27.95 31.89
N THR A 30 3.51 -27.67 31.41
CA THR A 30 3.10 -28.16 30.10
C THR A 30 4.21 -27.77 29.17
N PRO A 31 4.94 -28.75 28.58
CA PRO A 31 5.91 -28.39 27.56
C PRO A 31 5.12 -27.65 26.49
N THR A 32 5.28 -26.34 26.43
CA THR A 32 4.87 -25.56 25.28
C THR A 32 5.80 -26.03 24.16
N PHE A 33 5.46 -27.16 23.55
CA PHE A 33 5.96 -27.50 22.24
C PHE A 33 5.43 -26.41 21.32
N THR A 34 6.12 -25.31 21.22
CA THR A 34 6.10 -24.49 20.02
C THR A 34 6.71 -25.35 18.94
N SER A 35 5.95 -26.29 18.42
CA SER A 35 6.21 -26.92 17.15
C SER A 35 6.12 -25.80 16.11
N ASN A 36 7.25 -25.16 15.84
CA ASN A 36 7.46 -24.37 14.63
C ASN A 36 7.49 -25.34 13.45
N SER A 37 6.37 -25.99 13.20
CA SER A 37 6.21 -26.81 12.02
C SER A 37 5.96 -25.86 10.84
N ASN A 38 6.93 -25.74 9.94
CA ASN A 38 6.78 -25.03 8.66
C ASN A 38 5.83 -25.81 7.75
N LEU A 39 4.57 -25.90 8.12
CA LEU A 39 3.53 -26.47 7.28
C LEU A 39 3.22 -25.46 6.16
N VAL A 40 3.43 -25.89 4.93
CA VAL A 40 3.14 -25.13 3.72
C VAL A 40 1.89 -25.74 3.08
N ILE A 41 0.84 -24.93 2.96
CA ILE A 41 -0.41 -25.33 2.31
C ILE A 41 -0.40 -24.86 0.86
N VAL A 42 -0.81 -25.70 -0.07
CA VAL A 42 -0.89 -25.43 -1.50
C VAL A 42 -2.22 -25.93 -2.03
N ASP A 43 -3.02 -25.04 -2.56
CA ASP A 43 -4.23 -25.43 -3.30
C ASP A 43 -3.84 -25.86 -4.71
N ALA A 44 -4.36 -26.97 -5.15
CA ALA A 44 -4.15 -27.47 -6.49
C ALA A 44 -5.49 -27.78 -7.18
N THR A 45 -5.77 -27.13 -8.28
CA THR A 45 -6.91 -27.45 -9.14
C THR A 45 -6.40 -28.22 -10.33
N VAL A 46 -6.90 -29.46 -10.52
CA VAL A 46 -6.55 -30.30 -11.66
C VAL A 46 -7.64 -30.23 -12.71
N LYS A 47 -7.26 -29.89 -13.93
CA LYS A 47 -8.19 -29.76 -15.06
C LYS A 47 -7.79 -30.67 -16.22
N ASP A 48 -8.78 -31.20 -16.90
CA ASP A 48 -8.57 -31.90 -18.17
C ASP A 48 -8.36 -30.89 -19.32
N LYS A 49 -8.19 -31.39 -20.54
CA LYS A 49 -8.01 -30.56 -21.73
C LYS A 49 -9.23 -29.71 -22.06
N SER A 50 -10.42 -30.08 -21.58
CA SER A 50 -11.65 -29.30 -21.75
C SER A 50 -11.84 -28.21 -20.68
N GLY A 51 -10.97 -28.19 -19.65
CA GLY A 51 -11.07 -27.27 -18.51
C GLY A 51 -11.94 -27.79 -17.37
N LYS A 52 -12.46 -29.03 -17.46
CA LYS A 52 -13.26 -29.64 -16.40
C LYS A 52 -12.35 -30.05 -15.24
N ILE A 53 -12.77 -29.77 -14.02
CA ILE A 53 -12.07 -30.19 -12.80
C ILE A 53 -12.13 -31.70 -12.68
N ILE A 54 -10.99 -32.33 -12.42
CA ILE A 54 -10.84 -33.74 -12.17
C ILE A 54 -10.89 -33.98 -10.67
N GLU A 55 -11.83 -34.80 -10.26
CA GLU A 55 -12.06 -35.24 -8.89
C GLU A 55 -11.58 -36.66 -8.67
N GLY A 56 -11.46 -37.08 -7.40
CA GLY A 56 -11.15 -38.47 -7.08
C GLY A 56 -9.68 -38.85 -7.20
N LEU A 57 -8.76 -37.91 -7.37
CA LEU A 57 -7.34 -38.15 -7.29
C LEU A 57 -6.93 -38.42 -5.84
N MET A 58 -5.97 -39.30 -5.66
CA MET A 58 -5.44 -39.67 -4.36
C MET A 58 -4.13 -38.96 -4.06
N GLN A 59 -3.72 -38.94 -2.80
CA GLN A 59 -2.48 -38.30 -2.38
C GLN A 59 -1.26 -38.75 -3.21
N ASP A 60 -1.19 -40.05 -3.56
CA ASP A 60 -0.09 -40.62 -4.33
C ASP A 60 -0.06 -40.19 -5.81
N ASP A 61 -1.11 -39.56 -6.28
CA ASP A 61 -1.14 -38.97 -7.64
C ASP A 61 -0.39 -37.65 -7.72
N PHE A 62 -0.05 -37.05 -6.57
CA PHE A 62 0.62 -35.75 -6.48
C PHE A 62 2.07 -35.90 -6.00
N THR A 63 2.95 -35.17 -6.63
CA THR A 63 4.33 -34.97 -6.16
C THR A 63 4.59 -33.49 -6.04
N ILE A 64 4.95 -33.03 -4.84
CA ILE A 64 5.28 -31.63 -4.58
C ILE A 64 6.80 -31.48 -4.59
N PHE A 65 7.28 -30.42 -5.22
CA PHE A 65 8.69 -30.03 -5.16
C PHE A 65 8.79 -28.63 -4.59
N GLU A 66 9.72 -28.45 -3.67
CA GLU A 66 10.15 -27.13 -3.19
C GLU A 66 11.59 -26.92 -3.62
N ASP A 67 11.87 -25.85 -4.38
CA ASP A 67 13.19 -25.57 -4.95
C ASP A 67 13.82 -26.79 -5.69
N GLY A 68 12.96 -27.55 -6.38
CA GLY A 68 13.36 -28.76 -7.11
C GLY A 68 13.55 -30.01 -6.25
N LYS A 69 13.41 -29.93 -4.92
CA LYS A 69 13.51 -31.08 -4.00
C LYS A 69 12.13 -31.62 -3.70
N PRO A 70 11.93 -32.95 -3.79
CA PRO A 70 10.65 -33.57 -3.49
C PRO A 70 10.29 -33.37 -2.01
N GLN A 71 9.02 -33.10 -1.75
CA GLN A 71 8.44 -32.94 -0.43
C GLN A 71 7.41 -34.04 -0.18
N LYS A 72 7.33 -34.51 1.06
CA LYS A 72 6.31 -35.47 1.46
C LYS A 72 5.00 -34.77 1.76
N VAL A 73 3.94 -35.12 1.06
CA VAL A 73 2.59 -34.65 1.38
C VAL A 73 2.20 -35.20 2.75
N ALA A 74 1.90 -34.30 3.67
CA ALA A 74 1.51 -34.58 5.04
C ALA A 74 0.03 -34.30 5.30
N VAL A 75 -0.55 -33.34 4.57
CA VAL A 75 -1.97 -33.01 4.58
C VAL A 75 -2.48 -33.19 3.15
N PHE A 76 -3.51 -33.98 3.00
CA PHE A 76 -4.20 -34.15 1.73
C PHE A 76 -5.68 -34.20 1.99
N GLU A 77 -6.41 -33.29 1.33
CA GLU A 77 -7.85 -33.26 1.38
C GLU A 77 -8.40 -32.74 0.05
N PHE A 78 -9.42 -33.40 -0.44
CA PHE A 78 -10.19 -32.91 -1.57
C PHE A 78 -11.39 -32.11 -1.03
N GLN A 79 -11.44 -30.82 -1.34
CA GLN A 79 -12.57 -29.98 -1.02
C GLN A 79 -13.57 -30.09 -2.17
N HIS A 80 -14.63 -30.80 -1.93
CA HIS A 80 -15.74 -30.95 -2.90
C HIS A 80 -16.76 -29.82 -2.67
N LEU A 81 -16.77 -28.85 -3.58
CA LEU A 81 -17.64 -27.69 -3.50
C LEU A 81 -18.68 -27.76 -4.62
N THR A 82 -19.92 -28.01 -4.27
CA THR A 82 -21.02 -28.10 -5.23
C THR A 82 -21.68 -26.74 -5.44
N MET A 83 -22.18 -26.54 -6.63
CA MET A 83 -23.01 -25.38 -6.96
C MET A 83 -24.52 -25.71 -6.91
N GLU A 84 -24.85 -26.97 -6.50
CA GLU A 84 -26.24 -27.37 -6.36
C GLU A 84 -26.85 -26.67 -5.13
N SER A 85 -27.72 -25.72 -5.38
CA SER A 85 -28.45 -25.02 -4.35
C SER A 85 -29.69 -25.85 -3.95
N GLU A 86 -29.72 -26.36 -2.74
CA GLU A 86 -31.02 -26.63 -2.12
C GLU A 86 -31.70 -25.27 -1.90
N PRO A 87 -33.02 -25.16 -2.17
CA PRO A 87 -33.72 -23.93 -1.93
C PRO A 87 -33.59 -23.54 -0.45
N PRO A 88 -33.26 -22.27 -0.17
CA PRO A 88 -33.02 -21.83 1.18
C PRO A 88 -34.26 -22.04 2.05
N PRO A 89 -34.10 -22.43 3.33
CA PRO A 89 -35.22 -22.39 4.28
C PRO A 89 -35.71 -20.93 4.40
N ALA A 90 -37.01 -20.77 4.56
CA ALA A 90 -37.63 -19.46 4.68
C ALA A 90 -36.99 -18.65 5.82
N LEU A 91 -36.61 -17.41 5.54
CA LEU A 91 -36.09 -16.50 6.57
C LEU A 91 -37.18 -16.16 7.59
N SER A 92 -36.92 -16.38 8.86
CA SER A 92 -37.79 -15.92 9.95
C SER A 92 -37.50 -14.45 10.23
N LEU A 93 -38.48 -13.60 10.08
CA LEU A 93 -38.42 -12.16 10.35
C LEU A 93 -38.59 -11.88 11.85
N ASP A 94 -37.53 -11.96 12.60
CA ASP A 94 -37.50 -11.47 13.98
C ASP A 94 -36.57 -10.26 14.10
N ASP A 95 -37.13 -9.10 14.38
CA ASP A 95 -36.61 -7.76 14.07
C ASP A 95 -35.66 -7.12 15.10
N GLN A 96 -35.13 -7.86 16.09
CA GLN A 96 -34.39 -7.21 17.18
C GLN A 96 -33.03 -7.86 17.49
N LEU A 97 -32.03 -7.55 16.67
CA LEU A 97 -30.63 -7.71 17.11
C LEU A 97 -29.88 -6.40 16.87
N LYS A 98 -29.35 -5.82 17.94
CA LYS A 98 -28.38 -4.72 17.90
C LYS A 98 -27.04 -5.26 17.42
N LEU A 99 -26.28 -4.43 16.69
CA LEU A 99 -24.86 -4.67 16.45
C LEU A 99 -24.15 -4.97 17.78
N PRO A 100 -23.09 -5.80 17.79
CA PRO A 100 -22.29 -6.05 18.99
C PRO A 100 -21.87 -4.73 19.64
N GLU A 101 -22.11 -4.55 20.92
CA GLU A 101 -21.72 -3.32 21.65
C GLU A 101 -20.19 -3.13 21.69
N ASP A 102 -19.42 -4.23 21.57
CA ASP A 102 -17.95 -4.20 21.44
C ASP A 102 -17.53 -4.86 20.11
N PRO A 103 -17.19 -4.07 19.08
CA PRO A 103 -16.73 -4.62 17.80
C PRO A 103 -15.42 -5.35 17.99
N LYS A 104 -15.37 -6.63 17.56
CA LYS A 104 -14.15 -7.41 17.56
C LYS A 104 -13.23 -6.95 16.40
N THR A 105 -11.93 -6.94 16.65
CA THR A 105 -10.91 -6.66 15.63
C THR A 105 -10.18 -7.93 15.20
N THR A 106 -10.63 -9.10 15.62
CA THR A 106 -10.02 -10.38 15.30
C THR A 106 -11.07 -11.44 15.03
N ILE A 107 -10.86 -12.23 13.97
CA ILE A 107 -11.62 -13.46 13.69
C ILE A 107 -11.09 -14.55 14.61
N THR A 108 -11.96 -15.44 15.06
CA THR A 108 -11.57 -16.56 15.91
C THR A 108 -10.62 -17.47 15.16
N SER A 109 -9.34 -17.54 15.60
CA SER A 109 -8.28 -18.24 14.90
C SER A 109 -8.42 -19.75 14.98
N SER A 110 -8.09 -20.42 13.88
CA SER A 110 -7.91 -21.87 13.82
C SER A 110 -6.56 -22.30 14.41
N THR A 111 -6.46 -23.54 14.87
CA THR A 111 -5.16 -24.14 15.18
C THR A 111 -4.36 -24.30 13.89
N PRO A 112 -3.11 -23.81 13.80
CA PRO A 112 -2.32 -23.89 12.56
C PRO A 112 -2.25 -25.31 11.99
N GLY A 113 -2.60 -25.45 10.70
CA GLY A 113 -2.60 -26.72 9.98
C GLY A 113 -3.81 -27.63 10.23
N HIS A 114 -4.77 -27.20 11.03
CA HIS A 114 -6.04 -27.91 11.21
C HIS A 114 -7.09 -27.33 10.28
N ILE A 115 -7.66 -28.17 9.42
CA ILE A 115 -8.79 -27.82 8.56
C ILE A 115 -10.05 -27.78 9.41
N GLN A 116 -10.63 -26.61 9.53
CA GLN A 116 -11.83 -26.40 10.37
C GLN A 116 -13.10 -26.54 9.53
N PHE A 117 -13.05 -26.13 8.28
CA PHE A 117 -14.22 -26.02 7.41
C PHE A 117 -14.12 -27.02 6.24
N HIS A 118 -14.44 -28.29 6.51
CA HIS A 118 -14.44 -29.33 5.49
C HIS A 118 -15.56 -29.13 4.47
N ASN A 119 -15.24 -29.10 3.18
CA ASN A 119 -16.20 -28.92 2.09
C ASN A 119 -17.05 -27.66 2.24
N LYS A 120 -16.45 -26.59 2.77
CA LYS A 120 -17.08 -25.29 2.90
C LYS A 120 -16.36 -24.24 2.06
N ARG A 121 -17.11 -23.35 1.43
CA ARG A 121 -16.60 -22.14 0.81
C ARG A 121 -16.54 -21.05 1.85
N LEU A 122 -15.39 -20.45 2.02
CA LEU A 122 -15.18 -19.36 2.96
C LEU A 122 -15.26 -18.03 2.19
N LEU A 123 -16.40 -17.35 2.32
CA LEU A 123 -16.65 -16.04 1.75
C LEU A 123 -16.51 -14.99 2.84
N VAL A 124 -15.80 -13.92 2.55
CA VAL A 124 -15.63 -12.78 3.46
C VAL A 124 -16.21 -11.54 2.77
N PHE A 125 -17.29 -11.02 3.29
CA PHE A 125 -17.87 -9.76 2.82
C PHE A 125 -17.17 -8.61 3.52
N PHE A 126 -16.42 -7.83 2.75
CA PHE A 126 -15.67 -6.71 3.26
C PHE A 126 -16.19 -5.40 2.68
N PHE A 127 -16.85 -4.62 3.51
CA PHE A 127 -17.46 -3.35 3.16
C PHE A 127 -16.49 -2.22 3.46
N ASP A 128 -15.99 -1.54 2.44
CA ASP A 128 -15.17 -0.33 2.59
C ASP A 128 -16.06 0.92 2.52
N PHE A 129 -16.65 1.29 3.63
CA PHE A 129 -17.52 2.46 3.73
C PHE A 129 -16.77 3.78 3.50
N SER A 130 -15.46 3.79 3.73
CA SER A 130 -14.63 4.98 3.48
C SER A 130 -14.48 5.35 2.01
N SER A 131 -14.77 4.40 1.11
CA SER A 131 -14.74 4.61 -0.34
C SER A 131 -16.12 4.75 -0.96
N MET A 132 -17.19 4.48 -0.21
CA MET A 132 -18.55 4.42 -0.70
C MET A 132 -19.40 5.56 -0.14
N GLY A 133 -20.09 6.31 -1.01
CA GLY A 133 -21.16 7.20 -0.61
C GLY A 133 -22.41 6.42 -0.14
N ILE A 134 -23.39 7.13 0.39
CA ILE A 134 -24.64 6.51 0.92
C ILE A 134 -25.35 5.61 -0.13
N PRO A 135 -25.50 6.02 -1.40
CA PRO A 135 -26.15 5.17 -2.40
C PRO A 135 -25.38 3.87 -2.68
N GLU A 136 -24.04 3.93 -2.69
CA GLU A 136 -23.15 2.80 -2.90
C GLU A 136 -23.22 1.82 -1.71
N GLN A 137 -23.22 2.34 -0.47
CA GLN A 137 -23.35 1.55 0.75
C GLN A 137 -24.68 0.80 0.77
N LEU A 138 -25.79 1.46 0.39
CA LEU A 138 -27.10 0.83 0.28
C LEU A 138 -27.12 -0.26 -0.80
N ARG A 139 -26.58 0.01 -1.97
CA ARG A 139 -26.51 -1.01 -3.05
C ARG A 139 -25.72 -2.24 -2.64
N ALA A 140 -24.55 -2.05 -2.00
CA ALA A 140 -23.74 -3.15 -1.50
C ALA A 140 -24.47 -3.95 -0.40
N GLN A 141 -25.18 -3.27 0.49
CA GLN A 141 -26.01 -3.89 1.53
C GLN A 141 -27.13 -4.73 0.90
N ASP A 142 -27.94 -4.12 0.02
CA ASP A 142 -29.10 -4.77 -0.61
C ASP A 142 -28.68 -6.00 -1.41
N ALA A 143 -27.66 -5.87 -2.27
CA ALA A 143 -27.13 -6.99 -3.06
C ALA A 143 -26.62 -8.14 -2.20
N SER A 144 -25.96 -7.81 -1.07
CA SER A 144 -25.47 -8.83 -0.13
C SER A 144 -26.63 -9.55 0.58
N VAL A 145 -27.68 -8.82 0.95
CA VAL A 145 -28.90 -9.41 1.54
C VAL A 145 -29.65 -10.26 0.52
N ASP A 146 -29.75 -9.82 -0.74
CA ASP A 146 -30.40 -10.57 -1.80
C ASP A 146 -29.63 -11.85 -2.16
N TYR A 147 -28.28 -11.77 -2.20
CA TYR A 147 -27.45 -12.97 -2.36
C TYR A 147 -27.69 -14.01 -1.26
N LEU A 148 -27.84 -13.59 0.01
CA LEU A 148 -28.17 -14.51 1.10
C LEU A 148 -29.52 -15.19 0.94
N LYS A 149 -30.49 -14.56 0.26
CA LYS A 149 -31.82 -15.13 0.02
C LYS A 149 -31.81 -16.12 -1.15
N THR A 150 -31.01 -15.83 -2.19
CA THR A 150 -31.18 -16.46 -3.50
C THR A 150 -30.07 -17.44 -3.88
N HIS A 151 -28.82 -17.17 -3.48
CA HIS A 151 -27.63 -17.88 -3.99
C HIS A 151 -26.81 -18.62 -2.93
N ILE A 152 -26.90 -18.26 -1.64
CA ILE A 152 -26.13 -18.95 -0.63
C ILE A 152 -26.53 -20.42 -0.51
N THR A 153 -25.57 -21.30 -0.44
CA THR A 153 -25.75 -22.74 -0.30
C THR A 153 -25.39 -23.20 1.12
N LYS A 154 -25.70 -24.44 1.44
CA LYS A 154 -25.27 -25.07 2.70
C LYS A 154 -23.74 -25.19 2.83
N ASP A 155 -23.02 -25.12 1.72
CA ASP A 155 -21.56 -25.24 1.71
C ASP A 155 -20.87 -23.86 1.90
N ASP A 156 -21.62 -22.77 1.96
CA ASP A 156 -21.10 -21.43 2.13
C ASP A 156 -21.03 -21.03 3.61
N MET A 157 -19.87 -20.54 4.03
CA MET A 157 -19.64 -19.89 5.31
C MET A 157 -19.28 -18.43 5.04
N VAL A 158 -19.99 -17.51 5.67
CA VAL A 158 -19.78 -16.08 5.43
C VAL A 158 -19.30 -15.38 6.69
N ALA A 159 -18.22 -14.63 6.59
CA ALA A 159 -17.80 -13.66 7.59
C ALA A 159 -18.05 -12.24 7.07
N VAL A 160 -18.30 -11.28 7.96
CA VAL A 160 -18.61 -9.90 7.60
C VAL A 160 -17.62 -8.96 8.27
N LEU A 161 -16.91 -8.18 7.45
CA LEU A 161 -15.97 -7.16 7.86
C LEU A 161 -16.45 -5.77 7.41
N LEU A 162 -16.23 -4.76 8.24
CA LEU A 162 -16.55 -3.37 7.96
C LEU A 162 -15.30 -2.50 8.17
N TYR A 163 -15.02 -1.61 7.22
CA TYR A 163 -13.98 -0.60 7.33
C TYR A 163 -14.56 0.80 7.18
N THR A 164 -14.26 1.68 8.14
CA THR A 164 -14.81 3.05 8.22
C THR A 164 -13.74 4.13 8.07
N GLY A 165 -12.60 3.79 7.45
CA GLY A 165 -11.57 4.78 7.09
C GLY A 165 -10.42 4.92 8.08
N THR A 166 -10.51 4.36 9.28
CA THR A 166 -9.45 4.44 10.29
C THR A 166 -9.29 3.13 11.06
N GLY A 167 -8.04 2.79 11.40
CA GLY A 167 -7.75 1.61 12.22
C GLY A 167 -7.87 0.28 11.47
N ALA A 168 -8.10 -0.79 12.23
CA ALA A 168 -8.29 -2.13 11.69
C ALA A 168 -9.75 -2.34 11.24
N PRO A 169 -10.01 -3.23 10.26
CA PRO A 169 -11.36 -3.63 9.92
C PRO A 169 -12.09 -4.23 11.13
N LEU A 170 -13.33 -3.87 11.29
CA LEU A 170 -14.20 -4.40 12.33
C LEU A 170 -14.79 -5.73 11.89
N VAL A 171 -14.72 -6.75 12.73
CA VAL A 171 -15.36 -8.05 12.51
C VAL A 171 -16.78 -7.98 13.05
N LEU A 172 -17.76 -7.88 12.16
CA LEU A 172 -19.17 -7.87 12.54
C LEU A 172 -19.70 -9.29 12.74
N SER A 173 -19.23 -10.24 11.94
CA SER A 173 -19.54 -11.66 12.07
C SER A 173 -18.33 -12.52 11.75
N ASP A 174 -18.05 -13.53 12.58
CA ASP A 174 -17.17 -14.66 12.24
C ASP A 174 -17.82 -15.53 11.16
N PHE A 175 -17.09 -16.51 10.62
CA PHE A 175 -17.63 -17.45 9.65
C PHE A 175 -18.85 -18.19 10.21
N THR A 176 -19.98 -18.02 9.56
CA THR A 176 -21.24 -18.70 9.89
C THR A 176 -22.04 -19.02 8.63
N ASP A 177 -22.84 -20.07 8.67
CA ASP A 177 -23.86 -20.42 7.69
C ASP A 177 -25.27 -20.02 8.14
N ASP A 178 -25.39 -19.37 9.30
CA ASP A 178 -26.67 -18.87 9.83
C ASP A 178 -27.11 -17.62 9.04
N ARG A 179 -28.05 -17.82 8.14
CA ARG A 179 -28.57 -16.76 7.25
C ARG A 179 -29.33 -15.68 8.00
N ASP A 180 -29.99 -16.04 9.10
CA ASP A 180 -30.76 -15.08 9.88
C ASP A 180 -29.83 -14.13 10.63
N VAL A 181 -28.72 -14.67 11.17
CA VAL A 181 -27.66 -13.86 11.78
C VAL A 181 -27.04 -12.95 10.75
N LEU A 182 -26.62 -13.48 9.60
CA LEU A 182 -25.99 -12.71 8.52
C LEU A 182 -26.93 -11.62 7.98
N SER A 183 -28.21 -11.95 7.72
CA SER A 183 -29.18 -10.99 7.20
C SER A 183 -29.42 -9.83 8.19
N ARG A 184 -29.48 -10.12 9.47
CA ARG A 184 -29.61 -9.08 10.51
C ARG A 184 -28.36 -8.19 10.58
N MET A 185 -27.16 -8.81 10.54
CA MET A 185 -25.91 -8.06 10.54
C MET A 185 -25.81 -7.13 9.33
N LEU A 186 -26.11 -7.63 8.12
CA LEU A 186 -26.07 -6.83 6.91
C LEU A 186 -27.08 -5.69 6.94
N LYS A 187 -28.32 -5.93 7.38
CA LYS A 187 -29.33 -4.89 7.52
C LYS A 187 -29.01 -3.86 8.62
N GLY A 188 -28.21 -4.25 9.60
CA GLY A 188 -27.74 -3.39 10.68
C GLY A 188 -26.47 -2.60 10.37
N LEU A 189 -25.93 -2.65 9.13
CA LEU A 189 -24.77 -1.85 8.74
C LEU A 189 -25.06 -0.34 8.95
N PRO A 190 -24.11 0.42 9.52
CA PRO A 190 -24.31 1.84 9.84
C PRO A 190 -24.22 2.70 8.59
N ILE A 191 -25.26 2.69 7.76
CA ILE A 191 -25.32 3.44 6.50
C ILE A 191 -25.13 4.93 6.76
N GLY A 192 -24.25 5.58 5.96
CA GLY A 192 -23.85 6.98 6.09
C GLY A 192 -22.58 7.20 6.90
N GLU A 193 -22.13 6.21 7.68
CA GLU A 193 -20.86 6.30 8.38
C GLU A 193 -19.70 6.35 7.37
N ALA A 194 -18.73 7.24 7.61
CA ALA A 194 -17.56 7.47 6.75
C ALA A 194 -17.88 7.85 5.28
N SER A 195 -19.14 8.10 4.93
CA SER A 195 -19.52 8.50 3.55
C SER A 195 -18.89 9.82 3.11
N ASP A 196 -18.55 10.69 4.06
CA ASP A 196 -17.84 11.95 3.78
C ASP A 196 -16.41 11.72 3.23
N LEU A 197 -15.81 10.57 3.54
CA LEU A 197 -14.49 10.19 3.04
C LEU A 197 -14.56 9.70 1.59
N ALA A 198 -15.69 9.17 1.14
CA ALA A 198 -15.88 8.69 -0.23
C ALA A 198 -15.74 9.80 -1.27
N GLY A 199 -16.15 11.03 -0.94
CA GLY A 199 -15.98 12.20 -1.80
C GLY A 199 -14.55 12.77 -1.87
N LEU A 200 -13.65 12.29 -1.01
CA LEU A 200 -12.28 12.78 -0.91
C LEU A 200 -11.30 11.98 -1.77
N GLY A 201 -11.70 10.80 -2.25
CA GLY A 201 -10.89 9.94 -3.14
C GLY A 201 -11.24 10.10 -4.61
N ASP A 202 -12.47 10.48 -4.91
CA ASP A 202 -12.98 10.71 -6.26
C ASP A 202 -13.17 12.20 -6.51
N THR A 203 -12.17 12.96 -6.20
CA THR A 203 -12.17 14.36 -6.60
C THR A 203 -11.60 14.51 -7.99
N GLY A 204 -12.28 13.96 -8.94
CA GLY A 204 -12.67 14.79 -10.06
C GLY A 204 -13.52 15.91 -9.45
N ASP A 205 -12.84 16.96 -8.97
CA ASP A 205 -13.43 18.01 -8.16
C ASP A 205 -14.63 18.62 -8.86
N ASP A 206 -15.84 18.22 -8.44
CA ASP A 206 -17.07 18.89 -8.87
C ASP A 206 -17.11 20.36 -8.45
N ASN A 207 -16.18 20.77 -7.63
CA ASN A 207 -15.95 22.16 -7.24
C ASN A 207 -14.80 22.82 -7.99
N ASN A 208 -14.22 22.20 -9.00
CA ASN A 208 -13.37 22.89 -9.96
C ASN A 208 -14.26 23.73 -10.89
N GLU A 209 -15.08 24.57 -10.28
CA GLU A 209 -15.75 25.63 -10.96
C GLU A 209 -14.68 26.49 -11.65
N ASP A 210 -14.54 26.21 -12.94
CA ASP A 210 -14.02 27.16 -13.92
C ASP A 210 -12.60 27.68 -13.75
N THR A 211 -11.64 26.78 -13.68
CA THR A 211 -10.26 27.22 -13.88
C THR A 211 -9.77 27.04 -15.32
N GLY A 212 -10.62 26.61 -16.26
CA GLY A 212 -10.26 26.48 -17.69
C GLY A 212 -9.10 25.52 -17.95
N ALA A 213 -8.67 24.77 -16.94
CA ALA A 213 -7.56 23.86 -17.03
C ALA A 213 -8.06 22.44 -16.86
N ALA A 214 -7.74 21.60 -17.84
CA ALA A 214 -7.85 20.17 -17.78
C ALA A 214 -6.85 19.60 -16.74
N PHE A 215 -7.04 19.92 -15.48
CA PHE A 215 -6.28 19.32 -14.42
C PHE A 215 -7.23 18.64 -13.45
N VAL A 216 -7.22 17.31 -13.50
CA VAL A 216 -7.48 16.52 -12.32
C VAL A 216 -6.48 17.00 -11.29
N ALA A 217 -6.96 17.45 -10.15
CA ALA A 217 -6.06 17.70 -9.04
C ALA A 217 -5.27 16.42 -8.82
N ASP A 218 -3.97 16.45 -9.10
CA ASP A 218 -3.08 15.35 -8.73
C ASP A 218 -3.30 15.11 -7.25
N GLU A 219 -3.55 13.86 -6.92
CA GLU A 219 -3.97 13.39 -5.63
C GLU A 219 -3.10 13.97 -4.53
N THR A 220 -3.77 14.56 -3.56
CA THR A 220 -3.12 15.13 -2.39
C THR A 220 -2.58 14.03 -1.48
N GLU A 221 -1.70 14.38 -0.57
CA GLU A 221 -1.31 13.53 0.56
C GLU A 221 -2.49 12.89 1.28
N PHE A 222 -3.62 13.59 1.35
CA PHE A 222 -4.83 13.06 1.97
C PHE A 222 -5.35 11.85 1.18
N ASN A 223 -5.33 11.90 -0.15
CA ASN A 223 -5.71 10.76 -0.98
C ASN A 223 -4.69 9.62 -0.89
N ILE A 224 -3.40 9.95 -0.89
CA ILE A 224 -2.33 8.96 -0.64
C ILE A 224 -2.56 8.28 0.71
N TYR A 225 -2.77 9.07 1.75
CA TYR A 225 -2.99 8.56 3.10
C TYR A 225 -4.25 7.68 3.16
N ASN A 226 -5.37 8.13 2.61
CA ASN A 226 -6.62 7.36 2.62
C ASN A 226 -6.50 6.08 1.80
N THR A 227 -5.85 6.13 0.64
CA THR A 227 -5.60 4.95 -0.18
C THR A 227 -4.70 3.96 0.55
N ASP A 228 -3.62 4.41 1.18
CA ASP A 228 -2.77 3.56 2.00
C ASP A 228 -3.53 2.94 3.18
N GLN A 229 -4.43 3.67 3.82
CA GLN A 229 -5.26 3.14 4.91
C GLN A 229 -6.24 2.06 4.41
N LYS A 230 -6.89 2.25 3.26
CA LYS A 230 -7.77 1.24 2.62
C LYS A 230 -6.99 -0.02 2.28
N LEU A 231 -5.84 0.13 1.65
CA LEU A 231 -4.97 -0.99 1.29
C LEU A 231 -4.42 -1.70 2.54
N ALA A 232 -4.03 -0.95 3.58
CA ALA A 232 -3.61 -1.52 4.85
C ALA A 232 -4.74 -2.29 5.56
N ALA A 233 -5.99 -1.84 5.42
CA ALA A 233 -7.15 -2.56 5.94
C ALA A 233 -7.33 -3.92 5.23
N ILE A 234 -7.15 -3.97 3.90
CA ILE A 234 -7.16 -5.23 3.14
C ILE A 234 -6.00 -6.15 3.61
N GLU A 235 -4.80 -5.60 3.79
CA GLU A 235 -3.65 -6.36 4.30
C GLU A 235 -3.94 -6.95 5.69
N GLN A 236 -4.55 -6.18 6.58
CA GLN A 236 -4.91 -6.65 7.93
C GLN A 236 -6.00 -7.72 7.87
N ALA A 237 -7.02 -7.57 7.02
CA ALA A 237 -8.02 -8.62 6.79
C ALA A 237 -7.36 -9.92 6.30
N ALA A 238 -6.44 -9.83 5.36
CA ALA A 238 -5.68 -11.00 4.88
C ALA A 238 -4.86 -11.65 6.00
N LYS A 239 -4.20 -10.87 6.85
CA LYS A 239 -3.44 -11.37 8.01
C LYS A 239 -4.35 -12.06 9.04
N MET A 240 -5.53 -11.52 9.33
CA MET A 240 -6.51 -12.16 10.21
C MET A 240 -6.95 -13.51 9.66
N LEU A 241 -7.15 -13.59 8.35
CA LEU A 241 -7.60 -14.80 7.66
C LEU A 241 -6.49 -15.82 7.41
N SER A 242 -5.24 -15.48 7.64
CA SER A 242 -4.08 -16.35 7.39
C SER A 242 -4.01 -17.57 8.32
N SER A 243 -4.75 -17.58 9.43
CA SER A 243 -4.85 -18.72 10.35
C SER A 243 -5.61 -19.91 9.76
N PHE A 244 -6.44 -19.68 8.73
CA PHE A 244 -7.22 -20.73 8.06
C PHE A 244 -6.45 -21.23 6.83
N PRO A 245 -6.16 -22.55 6.73
CA PRO A 245 -5.47 -23.10 5.56
C PRO A 245 -6.35 -23.17 4.31
N GLU A 246 -7.66 -23.21 4.46
CA GLU A 246 -8.63 -23.32 3.38
C GLU A 246 -8.54 -22.12 2.43
N LYS A 247 -8.91 -22.32 1.16
CA LYS A 247 -9.07 -21.24 0.19
C LYS A 247 -10.22 -20.32 0.60
N LYS A 248 -10.00 -19.02 0.52
CA LYS A 248 -10.97 -17.98 0.91
C LYS A 248 -11.19 -17.01 -0.22
N ALA A 249 -12.40 -16.47 -0.33
CA ALA A 249 -12.72 -15.38 -1.23
C ALA A 249 -13.11 -14.14 -0.41
N LEU A 250 -12.39 -13.04 -0.61
CA LEU A 250 -12.74 -11.73 -0.08
C LEU A 250 -13.56 -10.98 -1.12
N VAL A 251 -14.84 -10.82 -0.87
CA VAL A 251 -15.74 -9.98 -1.67
C VAL A 251 -15.60 -8.56 -1.14
N TYR A 252 -14.82 -7.75 -1.85
CA TYR A 252 -14.45 -6.39 -1.47
C TYR A 252 -15.39 -5.39 -2.15
N PHE A 253 -16.32 -4.84 -1.38
CA PHE A 253 -17.23 -3.79 -1.84
C PHE A 253 -16.56 -2.42 -1.66
N SER A 254 -16.37 -1.70 -2.74
CA SER A 254 -15.65 -0.43 -2.75
C SER A 254 -16.26 0.54 -3.76
N GLY A 255 -16.20 1.83 -3.48
CA GLY A 255 -16.45 2.90 -4.44
C GLY A 255 -15.22 3.30 -5.24
N GLY A 256 -14.19 2.41 -5.28
CA GLY A 256 -12.93 2.67 -5.96
C GLY A 256 -11.78 2.94 -5.00
N VAL A 257 -10.59 2.60 -5.45
CA VAL A 257 -9.33 2.83 -4.73
C VAL A 257 -8.39 3.57 -5.68
N SER A 258 -8.40 4.89 -5.59
CA SER A 258 -7.57 5.73 -6.47
C SER A 258 -6.11 5.64 -6.06
N LYS A 259 -5.26 5.16 -6.96
CA LYS A 259 -3.82 5.07 -6.75
C LYS A 259 -3.15 6.37 -7.17
N THR A 260 -2.39 6.97 -6.27
CA THR A 260 -1.60 8.15 -6.57
C THR A 260 -0.26 7.75 -7.15
N GLY A 261 -0.23 7.43 -8.43
CA GLY A 261 1.01 7.08 -9.13
C GLY A 261 1.81 6.02 -8.39
N VAL A 262 3.03 6.37 -8.00
CA VAL A 262 3.97 5.46 -7.33
C VAL A 262 3.81 5.42 -5.80
N ASP A 263 3.11 6.38 -5.20
CA ASP A 263 3.11 6.56 -3.74
C ASP A 263 2.36 5.44 -3.01
N ASN A 264 1.26 4.93 -3.58
CA ASN A 264 0.50 3.82 -3.01
C ASN A 264 0.95 2.42 -3.47
N GLN A 265 1.90 2.35 -4.42
CA GLN A 265 2.32 1.07 -5.02
C GLN A 265 2.82 0.07 -3.96
N ALA A 266 3.63 0.53 -3.00
CA ALA A 266 4.19 -0.33 -1.97
C ALA A 266 3.11 -0.96 -1.06
N GLN A 267 2.08 -0.18 -0.71
CA GLN A 267 0.99 -0.68 0.13
C GLN A 267 0.05 -1.61 -0.66
N LEU A 268 -0.17 -1.34 -1.96
CA LEU A 268 -0.90 -2.23 -2.84
C LEU A 268 -0.23 -3.61 -2.92
N GLU A 269 1.08 -3.63 -3.17
CA GLU A 269 1.87 -4.85 -3.22
C GLU A 269 1.89 -5.60 -1.87
N ALA A 270 1.95 -4.88 -0.74
CA ALA A 270 1.84 -5.47 0.60
C ALA A 270 0.50 -6.18 0.80
N SER A 271 -0.59 -5.57 0.37
CA SER A 271 -1.93 -6.12 0.47
C SER A 271 -2.09 -7.38 -0.38
N ILE A 272 -1.60 -7.35 -1.62
CA ILE A 272 -1.59 -8.50 -2.54
C ILE A 272 -0.79 -9.66 -1.93
N ASN A 273 0.42 -9.40 -1.45
CA ASN A 273 1.26 -10.45 -0.86
C ASN A 273 0.66 -11.06 0.41
N ALA A 274 0.03 -10.25 1.26
CA ALA A 274 -0.66 -10.75 2.43
C ALA A 274 -1.84 -11.65 2.04
N ALA A 275 -2.61 -11.26 1.02
CA ALA A 275 -3.71 -12.06 0.50
C ALA A 275 -3.22 -13.39 -0.10
N VAL A 276 -2.18 -13.35 -0.94
CA VAL A 276 -1.58 -14.56 -1.53
C VAL A 276 -1.05 -15.51 -0.46
N LYS A 277 -0.34 -14.99 0.56
CA LYS A 277 0.14 -15.81 1.69
C LYS A 277 -0.99 -16.42 2.50
N ALA A 278 -2.09 -15.69 2.66
CA ALA A 278 -3.26 -16.15 3.38
C ALA A 278 -4.14 -17.09 2.57
N ASN A 279 -3.79 -17.44 1.33
CA ASN A 279 -4.66 -18.20 0.41
C ASN A 279 -6.04 -17.54 0.23
N LEU A 280 -6.02 -16.22 0.01
CA LEU A 280 -7.18 -15.36 -0.10
C LEU A 280 -7.24 -14.75 -1.49
N ALA A 281 -8.26 -15.10 -2.27
CA ALA A 281 -8.56 -14.46 -3.56
C ALA A 281 -9.47 -13.25 -3.35
N ILE A 282 -9.10 -12.09 -3.90
CA ILE A 282 -9.90 -10.87 -3.78
C ILE A 282 -10.82 -10.74 -4.98
N TYR A 283 -12.11 -10.63 -4.72
CA TYR A 283 -13.13 -10.30 -5.70
C TYR A 283 -13.59 -8.87 -5.46
N ALA A 284 -13.03 -7.95 -6.25
CA ALA A 284 -13.29 -6.53 -6.08
C ALA A 284 -14.58 -6.14 -6.82
N ILE A 285 -15.52 -5.56 -6.11
CA ILE A 285 -16.81 -5.11 -6.65
C ILE A 285 -16.87 -3.58 -6.54
N ASP A 286 -16.95 -2.91 -7.69
CA ASP A 286 -17.20 -1.48 -7.78
C ASP A 286 -18.67 -1.19 -7.47
N ALA A 287 -18.95 -0.71 -6.27
CA ALA A 287 -20.30 -0.42 -5.81
C ALA A 287 -20.92 0.82 -6.47
N ARG A 288 -20.14 1.63 -7.21
CA ARG A 288 -20.67 2.77 -7.97
C ARG A 288 -21.60 2.33 -9.12
N GLY A 289 -21.36 1.13 -9.65
CA GLY A 289 -22.14 0.60 -10.76
C GLY A 289 -21.85 1.28 -12.08
N LEU A 290 -22.79 1.22 -13.01
CA LEU A 290 -22.72 1.93 -14.29
C LEU A 290 -22.80 3.44 -14.05
N MET A 291 -21.67 4.11 -14.16
CA MET A 291 -21.60 5.56 -14.09
C MET A 291 -21.92 6.18 -15.45
N ALA A 292 -23.07 6.78 -15.55
CA ALA A 292 -23.47 7.60 -16.70
C ALA A 292 -23.51 9.07 -16.26
N ASP A 293 -22.34 9.70 -16.14
CA ASP A 293 -22.31 11.14 -15.90
C ASP A 293 -22.55 11.88 -17.22
N PRO A 294 -23.70 12.59 -17.35
CA PRO A 294 -23.94 13.42 -18.51
C PRO A 294 -22.96 14.60 -18.54
N PRO A 295 -22.57 15.10 -19.71
CA PRO A 295 -21.80 16.31 -19.82
C PRO A 295 -22.52 17.47 -19.10
N GLY A 296 -21.98 17.95 -17.98
CA GLY A 296 -22.59 19.00 -17.17
C GLY A 296 -23.03 18.60 -15.76
N GLY A 297 -22.76 17.37 -15.33
CA GLY A 297 -23.04 16.87 -13.98
C GLY A 297 -24.33 16.09 -13.83
N GLY A 298 -24.37 15.19 -12.85
CA GLY A 298 -25.55 14.37 -12.51
C GLY A 298 -26.53 15.09 -11.57
N ALA A 299 -27.71 14.49 -11.35
CA ALA A 299 -28.75 15.07 -10.49
C ALA A 299 -28.33 15.25 -9.02
N SER A 300 -27.30 14.52 -8.57
CA SER A 300 -26.73 14.59 -7.22
C SER A 300 -25.53 15.54 -7.11
N LYS A 301 -25.05 16.10 -8.22
CA LYS A 301 -23.86 16.95 -8.29
C LYS A 301 -24.20 18.26 -8.97
N ALA A 302 -23.76 19.39 -8.42
CA ALA A 302 -23.98 20.70 -9.04
C ALA A 302 -23.29 20.73 -10.42
N ALA A 303 -23.96 21.32 -11.40
CA ALA A 303 -23.36 21.51 -12.72
C ALA A 303 -22.07 22.33 -12.60
N SER A 304 -20.99 21.82 -13.15
CA SER A 304 -19.71 22.52 -13.25
C SER A 304 -19.91 23.82 -14.04
N ARG A 305 -19.50 24.96 -13.50
CA ARG A 305 -19.61 26.27 -14.15
C ARG A 305 -18.30 26.58 -14.86
N GLY A 306 -18.36 26.90 -16.16
CA GLY A 306 -17.19 27.38 -16.92
C GLY A 306 -16.97 26.77 -18.28
N THR A 307 -15.87 27.15 -18.93
CA THR A 307 -15.54 26.74 -20.30
C THR A 307 -15.12 25.27 -20.40
N GLY A 308 -14.74 24.62 -19.28
CA GLY A 308 -14.36 23.20 -19.21
C GLY A 308 -15.47 22.24 -19.65
N ILE A 309 -16.74 22.62 -19.46
CA ILE A 309 -17.90 21.86 -19.93
C ILE A 309 -17.93 21.79 -21.46
N PHE A 310 -17.56 22.88 -22.12
CA PHE A 310 -17.64 23.00 -23.58
C PHE A 310 -16.45 22.38 -24.30
N ASN A 311 -15.29 22.22 -23.64
CA ASN A 311 -14.10 21.63 -24.24
C ASN A 311 -13.90 20.14 -23.84
N GLY A 312 -14.80 19.58 -23.05
CA GLY A 312 -14.76 18.17 -22.61
C GLY A 312 -13.67 17.83 -21.59
N SER A 313 -12.96 18.83 -21.08
CA SER A 313 -11.84 18.58 -20.14
C SER A 313 -12.31 18.02 -18.81
N VAL A 314 -13.43 18.50 -18.26
CA VAL A 314 -14.04 17.99 -17.03
C VAL A 314 -14.43 16.51 -17.17
N TYR A 315 -15.08 16.17 -18.29
CA TYR A 315 -15.47 14.78 -18.58
C TYR A 315 -14.27 13.84 -18.69
N ASN A 316 -13.21 14.29 -19.38
CA ASN A 316 -12.00 13.47 -19.53
C ASN A 316 -11.28 13.27 -18.17
N SER A 317 -11.28 14.29 -17.32
CA SER A 317 -10.68 14.21 -15.99
C SER A 317 -11.43 13.27 -15.05
N GLN A 318 -12.75 13.35 -15.02
CA GLN A 318 -13.58 12.42 -14.23
C GLN A 318 -13.39 10.97 -14.71
N ARG A 319 -13.41 10.77 -16.03
CA ARG A 319 -13.22 9.44 -16.59
C ARG A 319 -11.83 8.87 -16.29
N ALA A 320 -10.79 9.72 -16.28
CA ALA A 320 -9.45 9.31 -15.90
C ALA A 320 -9.40 8.85 -14.43
N GLY A 321 -9.97 9.62 -13.51
CA GLY A 321 -10.02 9.26 -12.08
C GLY A 321 -10.79 7.94 -11.82
N ILE A 322 -11.92 7.74 -12.52
CA ILE A 322 -12.66 6.47 -12.44
C ILE A 322 -11.79 5.31 -12.94
N ASN A 323 -11.15 5.46 -14.11
CA ASN A 323 -10.32 4.42 -14.69
C ASN A 323 -9.14 4.06 -13.77
N ASP A 324 -8.47 5.05 -13.16
CA ASP A 324 -7.35 4.83 -12.24
C ASP A 324 -7.81 4.09 -10.98
N SER A 325 -8.99 4.42 -10.45
CA SER A 325 -9.55 3.74 -9.29
C SER A 325 -9.96 2.29 -9.60
N GLN A 326 -10.47 2.04 -10.80
CA GLN A 326 -10.83 0.70 -11.28
C GLN A 326 -9.60 -0.14 -11.61
N GLU A 327 -8.52 0.46 -12.14
CA GLU A 327 -7.25 -0.24 -12.38
C GLU A 327 -6.67 -0.84 -11.09
N THR A 328 -6.76 -0.12 -9.98
CA THR A 328 -6.32 -0.62 -8.68
C THR A 328 -7.16 -1.81 -8.21
N LEU A 329 -8.48 -1.73 -8.34
CA LEU A 329 -9.39 -2.84 -8.02
C LEU A 329 -9.11 -4.06 -8.91
N PHE A 330 -8.86 -3.83 -10.21
CA PHE A 330 -8.50 -4.87 -11.17
C PHE A 330 -7.19 -5.55 -10.75
N THR A 331 -6.16 -4.77 -10.42
CA THR A 331 -4.84 -5.30 -10.00
C THR A 331 -4.95 -6.13 -8.71
N LEU A 332 -5.67 -5.63 -7.69
CA LEU A 332 -5.92 -6.37 -6.45
C LEU A 332 -6.57 -7.74 -6.72
N ALA A 333 -7.55 -7.75 -7.60
CA ALA A 333 -8.29 -8.97 -7.92
C ALA A 333 -7.43 -9.96 -8.74
N GLU A 334 -6.85 -9.51 -9.85
CA GLU A 334 -6.10 -10.35 -10.79
C GLU A 334 -4.88 -11.01 -10.11
N GLU A 335 -4.09 -10.24 -9.36
CA GLU A 335 -2.86 -10.73 -8.75
C GLU A 335 -3.08 -11.63 -7.53
N THR A 336 -4.29 -11.63 -6.94
CA THR A 336 -4.66 -12.56 -5.87
C THR A 336 -5.41 -13.80 -6.37
N GLY A 337 -5.66 -13.89 -7.69
CA GLY A 337 -6.38 -15.01 -8.32
C GLY A 337 -7.91 -14.89 -8.21
N GLY A 338 -8.42 -13.72 -7.88
CA GLY A 338 -9.84 -13.38 -7.94
C GLY A 338 -10.23 -12.71 -9.26
N LYS A 339 -11.27 -11.88 -9.22
CA LYS A 339 -11.75 -11.10 -10.38
C LYS A 339 -12.30 -9.75 -9.93
N ALA A 340 -12.14 -8.72 -10.78
CA ALA A 340 -12.80 -7.44 -10.59
C ALA A 340 -14.17 -7.44 -11.33
N PHE A 341 -15.16 -6.88 -10.67
CA PHE A 341 -16.50 -6.68 -11.17
C PHE A 341 -16.79 -5.17 -11.22
N LEU A 342 -16.62 -4.64 -12.41
CA LEU A 342 -16.63 -3.20 -12.67
C LEU A 342 -17.75 -2.85 -13.64
N ASP A 343 -18.19 -1.60 -13.64
CA ASP A 343 -19.18 -1.07 -14.59
C ASP A 343 -20.49 -1.89 -14.67
N SER A 344 -20.95 -2.41 -13.55
CA SER A 344 -22.17 -3.21 -13.47
C SER A 344 -23.09 -2.75 -12.36
N ASN A 345 -24.36 -2.62 -12.67
CA ASN A 345 -25.40 -2.37 -11.66
C ASN A 345 -25.82 -3.66 -10.92
N ASP A 346 -25.42 -4.81 -11.42
CA ASP A 346 -25.73 -6.11 -10.85
C ASP A 346 -24.59 -6.57 -9.92
N ILE A 347 -24.56 -6.01 -8.71
CA ILE A 347 -23.56 -6.34 -7.68
C ILE A 347 -23.69 -7.81 -7.25
N GLU A 348 -24.90 -8.36 -7.23
CA GLU A 348 -25.17 -9.74 -6.82
C GLU A 348 -24.46 -10.75 -7.74
N ALA A 349 -24.40 -10.45 -9.05
CA ALA A 349 -23.64 -11.27 -10.00
C ALA A 349 -22.14 -11.29 -9.68
N GLY A 350 -21.58 -10.20 -9.15
CA GLY A 350 -20.19 -10.13 -8.66
C GLY A 350 -19.93 -11.07 -7.48
N ILE A 351 -20.85 -11.12 -6.52
CA ILE A 351 -20.78 -12.03 -5.36
C ILE A 351 -20.92 -13.49 -5.84
N THR A 352 -21.86 -13.75 -6.73
CA THR A 352 -22.05 -15.09 -7.35
C THR A 352 -20.79 -15.52 -8.11
N GLN A 353 -20.10 -14.60 -8.76
CA GLN A 353 -18.86 -14.91 -9.48
C GLN A 353 -17.73 -15.30 -8.49
N ALA A 354 -17.67 -14.69 -7.31
CA ALA A 354 -16.75 -15.10 -6.25
C ALA A 354 -17.06 -16.52 -5.77
N GLN A 355 -18.33 -16.86 -5.59
CA GLN A 355 -18.78 -18.21 -5.24
C GLN A 355 -18.39 -19.23 -6.31
N VAL A 356 -18.65 -18.94 -7.60
CA VAL A 356 -18.29 -19.81 -8.73
C VAL A 356 -16.77 -19.98 -8.85
N GLY A 357 -15.99 -18.94 -8.57
CA GLY A 357 -14.53 -18.99 -8.59
C GLY A 357 -13.90 -19.85 -7.48
N MET A 358 -14.71 -20.21 -6.49
CA MET A 358 -14.35 -21.12 -5.40
C MET A 358 -14.82 -22.55 -5.73
N GLY A 359 -14.39 -23.09 -6.87
CA GLY A 359 -14.68 -24.47 -7.26
C GLY A 359 -13.88 -25.49 -6.46
N SER A 360 -14.17 -26.79 -6.67
CA SER A 360 -13.47 -27.90 -5.98
C SER A 360 -11.95 -27.87 -6.21
N TYR A 361 -11.17 -28.18 -5.19
CA TYR A 361 -9.70 -28.17 -5.24
C TYR A 361 -9.11 -29.21 -4.28
N TYR A 362 -7.85 -29.56 -4.51
CA TYR A 362 -7.06 -30.38 -3.61
C TYR A 362 -6.23 -29.47 -2.69
N LEU A 363 -6.43 -29.62 -1.40
CA LEU A 363 -5.60 -29.00 -0.38
C LEU A 363 -4.42 -29.92 -0.10
N LEU A 364 -3.23 -29.46 -0.43
CA LEU A 364 -1.98 -30.19 -0.25
C LEU A 364 -1.15 -29.49 0.82
N GLY A 365 -0.77 -30.21 1.86
CA GLY A 365 0.12 -29.67 2.89
C GLY A 365 1.38 -30.50 2.99
N TYR A 366 2.51 -29.85 3.16
CA TYR A 366 3.78 -30.51 3.42
C TYR A 366 4.61 -29.75 4.45
N TYR A 367 5.43 -30.48 5.20
CA TYR A 367 6.44 -29.85 6.06
C TYR A 367 7.70 -29.65 5.23
N SER A 368 8.08 -28.40 5.03
CA SER A 368 9.27 -28.09 4.24
C SER A 368 10.51 -28.77 4.83
N ASN A 369 11.27 -29.47 3.98
CA ASN A 369 12.58 -30.00 4.33
C ASN A 369 13.62 -28.89 4.51
N ASN A 370 13.32 -27.68 4.08
CA ASN A 370 14.17 -26.52 4.24
C ASN A 370 13.71 -25.68 5.42
N ASN A 371 14.23 -26.02 6.61
CA ASN A 371 13.94 -25.28 7.84
C ASN A 371 14.73 -23.97 7.95
N ALA A 372 15.45 -23.55 6.90
CA ALA A 372 16.19 -22.30 6.92
C ALA A 372 15.21 -21.12 6.96
N LYS A 373 15.26 -20.39 8.05
CA LYS A 373 14.52 -19.12 8.20
C LYS A 373 15.37 -17.99 7.63
N ASP A 374 15.57 -18.02 6.31
CA ASP A 374 16.48 -17.14 5.58
C ASP A 374 15.77 -16.07 4.74
N GLY A 375 14.43 -16.10 4.74
CA GLY A 375 13.62 -15.15 4.01
C GLY A 375 13.65 -15.29 2.49
N LYS A 376 14.22 -16.38 1.96
CA LYS A 376 14.29 -16.60 0.52
C LYS A 376 12.97 -17.09 -0.04
N TYR A 377 12.75 -16.79 -1.32
CA TYR A 377 11.62 -17.35 -2.05
C TYR A 377 11.80 -18.85 -2.24
N ARG A 378 10.76 -19.61 -1.94
CA ARG A 378 10.66 -21.06 -2.11
C ARG A 378 9.74 -21.33 -3.28
N ARG A 379 10.30 -21.83 -4.38
CA ARG A 379 9.49 -22.17 -5.56
C ARG A 379 8.78 -23.51 -5.34
N ILE A 380 7.48 -23.50 -5.54
CA ILE A 380 6.64 -24.72 -5.45
C ILE A 380 6.33 -25.20 -6.86
N GLN A 381 6.39 -26.51 -7.07
CA GLN A 381 5.87 -27.19 -8.25
C GLN A 381 5.06 -28.40 -7.80
N VAL A 382 3.83 -28.48 -8.28
CA VAL A 382 2.98 -29.65 -8.11
C VAL A 382 2.92 -30.40 -9.44
N LYS A 383 3.30 -31.68 -9.42
CA LYS A 383 3.28 -32.57 -10.59
C LYS A 383 2.35 -33.73 -10.32
N LEU A 384 1.67 -34.18 -11.35
CA LEU A 384 0.89 -35.42 -11.33
C LEU A 384 1.75 -36.60 -11.79
N THR A 385 1.40 -37.77 -11.35
CA THR A 385 2.01 -39.03 -11.80
C THR A 385 1.82 -39.22 -13.32
N SER A 386 2.69 -40.02 -13.93
CA SER A 386 2.67 -40.27 -15.39
C SER A 386 1.35 -40.83 -15.93
N LYS A 387 0.55 -41.45 -15.07
CA LYS A 387 -0.79 -41.97 -15.41
C LYS A 387 -1.78 -40.85 -15.77
N MET A 388 -1.49 -39.63 -15.35
CA MET A 388 -2.32 -38.42 -15.54
C MET A 388 -1.75 -37.49 -16.62
N ALA A 389 -1.00 -38.02 -17.58
CA ALA A 389 -0.39 -37.25 -18.66
C ALA A 389 -1.44 -36.48 -19.47
N GLY A 390 -1.25 -35.17 -19.61
CA GLY A 390 -2.14 -34.28 -20.36
C GLY A 390 -3.15 -33.49 -19.52
N MET A 391 -3.19 -33.68 -18.20
CA MET A 391 -3.93 -32.82 -17.27
C MET A 391 -3.09 -31.60 -16.90
N LYS A 392 -3.75 -30.49 -16.64
CA LYS A 392 -3.15 -29.24 -16.19
C LYS A 392 -3.38 -29.09 -14.69
N VAL A 393 -2.31 -28.80 -13.94
CA VAL A 393 -2.40 -28.45 -12.52
C VAL A 393 -2.20 -26.95 -12.38
N GLU A 394 -3.16 -26.30 -11.77
CA GLU A 394 -3.09 -24.89 -11.40
C GLU A 394 -2.82 -24.82 -9.89
N HIS A 395 -1.76 -24.14 -9.48
CA HIS A 395 -1.35 -23.98 -8.08
C HIS A 395 -0.51 -22.70 -7.93
N ARG A 396 -0.34 -22.22 -6.71
CA ARG A 396 0.56 -21.09 -6.45
C ARG A 396 2.02 -21.46 -6.72
N LEU A 397 2.81 -20.49 -7.18
CA LEU A 397 4.19 -20.72 -7.64
C LEU A 397 5.21 -20.81 -6.50
N GLY A 398 4.91 -20.31 -5.30
CA GLY A 398 5.83 -20.35 -4.18
C GLY A 398 5.41 -19.48 -2.99
N TYR A 399 6.35 -19.28 -2.08
CA TYR A 399 6.21 -18.44 -0.89
C TYR A 399 7.57 -17.96 -0.39
N TYR A 400 7.60 -16.90 0.43
CA TYR A 400 8.81 -16.48 1.11
C TYR A 400 8.93 -17.18 2.47
N ALA A 401 10.10 -17.78 2.73
CA ALA A 401 10.41 -18.41 4.01
C ALA A 401 10.49 -17.37 5.14
N ASP A 402 10.23 -17.80 6.37
CA ASP A 402 10.47 -16.98 7.55
C ASP A 402 11.94 -16.60 7.66
N LYS A 403 12.22 -15.46 8.31
CA LYS A 403 13.58 -14.95 8.50
C LYS A 403 13.99 -15.04 9.97
N VAL A 404 15.13 -15.67 10.26
CA VAL A 404 15.86 -15.46 11.51
C VAL A 404 17.13 -14.68 11.20
N TRP A 405 16.94 -13.39 11.13
CA TRP A 405 17.95 -12.44 10.72
C TRP A 405 19.26 -12.50 11.52
N GLY A 406 19.20 -12.71 12.82
CA GLY A 406 20.37 -12.72 13.70
C GLY A 406 21.37 -13.87 13.46
N LYS A 407 21.00 -14.86 12.63
CA LYS A 407 21.87 -16.00 12.29
C LYS A 407 22.61 -15.85 10.95
N LEU A 408 22.29 -14.82 10.17
CA LEU A 408 22.88 -14.59 8.86
C LEU A 408 24.24 -13.89 8.98
N ASN A 409 25.23 -14.37 8.21
CA ASN A 409 26.50 -13.66 8.05
C ASN A 409 26.35 -12.46 7.09
N SER A 410 27.39 -11.64 6.94
CA SER A 410 27.35 -10.44 6.08
C SER A 410 27.16 -10.78 4.61
N GLN A 411 27.72 -11.87 4.12
CA GLN A 411 27.61 -12.30 2.71
C GLN A 411 26.18 -12.78 2.40
N ASP A 412 25.59 -13.57 3.33
CA ASP A 412 24.18 -14.00 3.18
C ASP A 412 23.23 -12.79 3.18
N LYS A 413 23.50 -11.80 4.03
CA LYS A 413 22.74 -10.55 4.09
C LYS A 413 22.83 -9.75 2.81
N ASP A 414 24.03 -9.64 2.23
CA ASP A 414 24.25 -8.98 0.95
C ASP A 414 23.58 -9.72 -0.21
N GLN A 415 23.65 -11.06 -0.17
CA GLN A 415 23.00 -11.89 -1.18
C GLN A 415 21.47 -11.70 -1.16
N GLN A 416 20.85 -11.62 0.02
CA GLN A 416 19.42 -11.36 0.14
C GLN A 416 18.98 -10.02 -0.48
N LEU A 417 19.77 -8.95 -0.31
CA LEU A 417 19.47 -7.66 -0.94
C LEU A 417 19.49 -7.79 -2.47
N LYS A 418 20.48 -8.49 -3.02
CA LYS A 418 20.58 -8.73 -4.47
C LYS A 418 19.44 -9.61 -4.98
N GLU A 419 19.08 -10.66 -4.24
CA GLU A 419 17.94 -11.52 -4.56
C GLU A 419 16.63 -10.74 -4.55
N ALA A 420 16.41 -9.89 -3.55
CA ALA A 420 15.24 -9.02 -3.48
C ALA A 420 15.20 -7.99 -4.64
N LEU A 421 16.37 -7.47 -5.04
CA LEU A 421 16.46 -6.60 -6.21
C LEU A 421 16.11 -7.33 -7.51
N SER A 422 16.52 -8.61 -7.63
CA SER A 422 16.32 -9.43 -8.84
C SER A 422 15.00 -10.19 -8.84
N ALA A 423 14.31 -10.30 -7.69
CA ALA A 423 13.05 -11.00 -7.58
C ALA A 423 11.96 -10.32 -8.43
N GLY A 424 11.12 -11.09 -9.07
CA GLY A 424 9.93 -10.59 -9.78
C GLY A 424 8.82 -10.13 -8.83
N ASP A 425 8.81 -10.67 -7.60
CA ASP A 425 7.80 -10.36 -6.61
C ASP A 425 8.30 -9.31 -5.61
N PRO A 426 7.47 -8.34 -5.21
CA PRO A 426 7.84 -7.31 -4.25
C PRO A 426 8.00 -7.86 -2.84
N VAL A 427 8.95 -7.32 -2.09
CA VAL A 427 9.12 -7.58 -0.65
C VAL A 427 8.54 -6.39 0.11
N THR A 428 7.61 -6.63 1.01
CA THR A 428 6.77 -5.59 1.62
C THR A 428 6.78 -5.56 3.14
N ASP A 429 7.82 -6.13 3.78
CA ASP A 429 7.94 -6.05 5.25
C ASP A 429 8.16 -4.60 5.75
N LEU A 430 8.71 -3.74 4.87
CA LEU A 430 8.86 -2.30 5.08
C LEU A 430 8.07 -1.57 4.00
N PRO A 431 7.03 -0.83 4.33
CA PRO A 431 6.37 0.06 3.38
C PRO A 431 7.32 1.20 2.99
N LEU A 432 7.38 1.50 1.71
CA LEU A 432 8.22 2.54 1.13
C LEU A 432 7.36 3.49 0.32
N ALA A 433 7.58 4.79 0.48
CA ALA A 433 7.11 5.79 -0.46
C ALA A 433 8.31 6.38 -1.19
N LEU A 434 8.14 6.69 -2.47
CA LEU A 434 9.22 7.16 -3.32
C LEU A 434 8.74 8.30 -4.21
N GLN A 435 9.58 9.32 -4.35
CA GLN A 435 9.40 10.42 -5.29
C GLN A 435 10.62 10.51 -6.19
N ILE A 436 10.38 10.74 -7.48
CA ILE A 436 11.42 10.94 -8.50
C ILE A 436 11.18 12.31 -9.10
N ASP A 437 12.24 13.10 -9.12
CA ASP A 437 12.22 14.43 -9.71
C ASP A 437 13.28 14.56 -10.80
N TYR A 438 13.25 15.63 -11.59
CA TYR A 438 14.29 15.90 -12.59
C TYR A 438 14.64 17.38 -12.65
N PHE A 439 15.93 17.65 -12.86
CA PHE A 439 16.50 18.97 -13.11
C PHE A 439 17.45 18.87 -14.30
N ARG A 440 17.28 19.74 -15.28
CA ARG A 440 18.20 19.78 -16.42
C ARG A 440 19.54 20.41 -16.00
N VAL A 441 20.60 19.66 -16.15
CA VAL A 441 21.97 20.13 -15.87
C VAL A 441 22.67 20.60 -17.15
N SER A 442 22.37 19.92 -18.26
CA SER A 442 22.81 20.27 -19.62
C SER A 442 21.72 19.85 -20.63
N PRO A 443 21.84 20.21 -21.93
CA PRO A 443 20.87 19.78 -22.93
C PRO A 443 20.64 18.26 -22.99
N THR A 444 21.64 17.47 -22.65
CA THR A 444 21.59 15.98 -22.70
C THR A 444 21.66 15.30 -21.34
N ALA A 445 21.85 16.04 -20.25
CA ALA A 445 22.00 15.45 -18.91
C ALA A 445 21.06 16.09 -17.89
N TYR A 446 20.40 15.22 -17.12
CA TYR A 446 19.46 15.60 -16.07
C TYR A 446 19.90 15.01 -14.75
N PHE A 447 19.91 15.84 -13.71
CA PHE A 447 20.00 15.35 -12.34
C PHE A 447 18.60 14.85 -11.93
N VAL A 448 18.54 13.59 -11.51
CA VAL A 448 17.31 12.90 -11.11
C VAL A 448 17.43 12.51 -9.63
N PRO A 449 16.96 13.37 -8.72
CA PRO A 449 16.87 13.02 -7.31
C PRO A 449 15.75 12.01 -7.08
N VAL A 450 16.05 11.03 -6.24
CA VAL A 450 15.11 9.99 -5.79
C VAL A 450 15.02 10.09 -4.28
N SER A 451 13.84 10.42 -3.78
CA SER A 451 13.55 10.53 -2.34
C SER A 451 12.73 9.32 -1.90
N ILE A 452 13.21 8.62 -0.87
CA ILE A 452 12.57 7.43 -0.30
C ILE A 452 12.17 7.72 1.14
N LYS A 453 10.92 7.47 1.47
CA LYS A 453 10.37 7.67 2.82
C LYS A 453 9.97 6.34 3.43
N ILE A 454 10.37 6.13 4.68
CA ILE A 454 10.15 4.93 5.47
C ILE A 454 9.44 5.33 6.77
N PRO A 455 8.24 4.79 7.08
CA PRO A 455 7.59 5.08 8.35
C PRO A 455 8.44 4.62 9.54
N GLY A 456 8.66 5.49 10.52
CA GLY A 456 9.46 5.15 11.69
C GLY A 456 8.83 4.08 12.58
N SER A 457 7.51 3.88 12.48
CA SER A 457 6.80 2.85 13.24
C SER A 457 7.21 1.42 12.89
N VAL A 458 7.77 1.21 11.67
CA VAL A 458 8.20 -0.11 11.20
C VAL A 458 9.71 -0.34 11.37
N VAL A 459 10.46 0.69 11.77
CA VAL A 459 11.91 0.63 11.95
C VAL A 459 12.23 0.23 13.38
N ALA A 460 12.89 -0.91 13.56
CA ALA A 460 13.32 -1.38 14.87
C ALA A 460 14.52 -0.58 15.39
N LEU A 461 14.52 -0.28 16.69
CA LEU A 461 15.60 0.41 17.37
C LEU A 461 16.15 -0.46 18.51
N ALA A 462 17.45 -0.62 18.58
CA ALA A 462 18.14 -1.35 19.64
C ALA A 462 18.82 -0.37 20.61
N ALA A 463 18.70 -0.61 21.91
CA ALA A 463 19.41 0.16 22.91
C ALA A 463 20.91 -0.20 22.90
N LYS A 464 21.78 0.79 22.74
CA LYS A 464 23.23 0.63 22.75
C LYS A 464 23.90 1.87 23.35
N GLY A 465 24.63 1.70 24.49
CA GLY A 465 25.39 2.78 25.08
C GLY A 465 24.56 4.00 25.49
N GLY A 466 23.31 3.82 25.95
CA GLY A 466 22.41 4.92 26.33
C GLY A 466 21.67 5.57 25.14
N ALA A 467 21.92 5.15 23.93
CA ALA A 467 21.22 5.60 22.73
C ALA A 467 20.42 4.47 22.09
N SER A 468 19.42 4.81 21.30
CA SER A 468 18.68 3.89 20.44
C SER A 468 19.26 3.94 19.03
N VAL A 469 19.70 2.81 18.51
CA VAL A 469 20.42 2.73 17.22
C VAL A 469 19.75 1.74 16.27
N THR A 470 19.82 2.04 14.98
CA THR A 470 19.53 1.11 13.88
C THR A 470 20.37 1.46 12.65
N GLN A 471 20.34 0.58 11.67
CA GLN A 471 20.95 0.81 10.36
C GLN A 471 19.96 0.40 9.28
N LEU A 472 19.82 1.24 8.26
CA LEU A 472 19.07 0.97 7.05
C LEU A 472 20.05 0.81 5.90
N ASP A 473 19.95 -0.26 5.15
CA ASP A 473 20.73 -0.51 3.93
C ASP A 473 19.85 -0.25 2.71
N PHE A 474 20.43 0.39 1.69
CA PHE A 474 19.78 0.77 0.45
C PHE A 474 20.50 0.14 -0.74
N LEU A 475 19.73 -0.46 -1.63
CA LEU A 475 20.22 -0.96 -2.91
C LEU A 475 19.23 -0.57 -3.99
N GLY A 476 19.68 0.16 -5.02
CA GLY A 476 18.83 0.62 -6.12
C GLY A 476 19.49 0.40 -7.48
N GLN A 477 18.65 0.16 -8.48
CA GLN A 477 19.08 -0.01 -9.87
C GLN A 477 18.11 0.72 -10.79
N ILE A 478 18.68 1.43 -11.79
CA ILE A 478 17.95 2.04 -12.87
C ILE A 478 18.36 1.36 -14.17
N GLN A 479 17.39 0.94 -14.96
CA GLN A 479 17.57 0.34 -16.27
C GLN A 479 16.91 1.20 -17.35
N ASP A 480 17.49 1.23 -18.53
CA ASP A 480 16.90 1.81 -19.73
C ASP A 480 15.89 0.85 -20.39
N GLU A 481 15.26 1.25 -21.49
CA GLU A 481 14.31 0.42 -22.26
C GLU A 481 14.96 -0.88 -22.81
N ARG A 482 16.26 -0.92 -22.94
CA ARG A 482 17.02 -2.10 -23.39
C ARG A 482 17.39 -3.02 -22.23
N LYS A 483 16.92 -2.69 -21.00
CA LYS A 483 17.28 -3.37 -19.75
C LYS A 483 18.76 -3.26 -19.38
N SER A 484 19.48 -2.29 -19.95
CA SER A 484 20.85 -1.98 -19.55
C SER A 484 20.84 -1.15 -18.27
N THR A 485 21.69 -1.49 -17.31
CA THR A 485 21.81 -0.72 -16.06
C THR A 485 22.55 0.57 -16.34
N VAL A 486 21.86 1.69 -16.16
CA VAL A 486 22.39 3.05 -16.38
C VAL A 486 22.66 3.80 -15.07
N GLY A 487 22.17 3.27 -13.95
CA GLY A 487 22.44 3.81 -12.62
C GLY A 487 22.27 2.76 -11.54
N ASN A 488 23.09 2.85 -10.51
CA ASN A 488 22.94 2.03 -9.33
C ASN A 488 23.29 2.85 -8.08
N VAL A 489 22.78 2.43 -6.94
CA VAL A 489 23.15 2.95 -5.63
C VAL A 489 23.26 1.81 -4.65
N ARG A 490 24.29 1.86 -3.82
CA ARG A 490 24.45 1.02 -2.64
C ARG A 490 24.95 1.90 -1.50
N ASP A 491 24.13 2.01 -0.47
CA ASP A 491 24.40 2.90 0.64
C ASP A 491 23.84 2.33 1.94
N PHE A 492 24.21 2.92 3.06
CA PHE A 492 23.60 2.64 4.35
C PHE A 492 23.54 3.90 5.21
N ILE A 493 22.51 3.99 6.04
CA ILE A 493 22.35 5.05 7.02
C ILE A 493 22.34 4.42 8.41
N ARG A 494 23.18 4.96 9.31
CA ARG A 494 23.12 4.68 10.75
C ARG A 494 22.30 5.76 11.44
N ILE A 495 21.27 5.32 12.14
CA ILE A 495 20.39 6.19 12.91
C ILE A 495 20.73 5.98 14.37
N GLN A 496 21.08 7.08 15.05
CA GLN A 496 21.35 7.10 16.48
C GLN A 496 20.49 8.18 17.12
N LEU A 497 19.64 7.78 18.05
CA LEU A 497 18.68 8.66 18.71
C LEU A 497 18.91 8.64 20.22
N ASP A 498 18.79 9.79 20.87
CA ASP A 498 18.64 9.88 22.30
C ASP A 498 17.30 9.27 22.75
N GLN A 499 17.10 9.10 24.05
CA GLN A 499 15.88 8.47 24.59
C GLN A 499 14.61 9.23 24.23
N ASP A 500 14.66 10.57 24.27
CA ASP A 500 13.49 11.42 23.97
C ASP A 500 13.13 11.36 22.47
N SER A 501 14.11 11.36 21.59
CA SER A 501 13.95 11.22 20.15
C SER A 501 13.48 9.82 19.77
N ALA A 502 14.00 8.78 20.43
CA ALA A 502 13.59 7.40 20.22
C ALA A 502 12.11 7.17 20.59
N ALA A 503 11.63 7.77 21.69
CA ALA A 503 10.22 7.70 22.09
C ALA A 503 9.27 8.33 21.04
N LYS A 504 9.77 9.26 20.24
CA LYS A 504 9.01 9.95 19.18
C LYS A 504 9.27 9.36 17.79
N ALA A 505 10.25 8.48 17.64
CA ALA A 505 10.70 7.94 16.36
C ALA A 505 9.57 7.22 15.58
N GLY A 506 8.72 6.47 16.29
CA GLY A 506 7.58 5.78 15.68
C GLY A 506 6.51 6.70 15.06
N ARG A 507 6.54 8.00 15.40
CA ARG A 507 5.62 9.02 14.85
C ARG A 507 6.24 9.86 13.73
N ARG A 508 7.48 9.58 13.35
CA ARG A 508 8.21 10.27 12.30
C ARG A 508 8.51 9.31 11.16
N SER A 509 8.79 9.84 10.00
CA SER A 509 9.32 9.06 8.89
C SER A 509 10.80 9.34 8.73
N TYR A 510 11.54 8.34 8.28
CA TYR A 510 12.93 8.50 7.82
C TYR A 510 12.91 8.73 6.33
N GLN A 511 13.71 9.67 5.86
CA GLN A 511 13.86 9.95 4.43
C GLN A 511 15.30 9.71 4.02
N TYR A 512 15.46 9.07 2.88
CA TYR A 512 16.72 8.85 2.20
C TYR A 512 16.64 9.46 0.81
N ASP A 513 17.64 10.21 0.41
CA ASP A 513 17.73 10.82 -0.91
C ASP A 513 18.96 10.30 -1.66
N ALA A 514 18.75 9.80 -2.87
CA ALA A 514 19.80 9.46 -3.83
C ALA A 514 19.69 10.37 -5.05
N GLY A 515 20.79 10.55 -5.79
CA GLY A 515 20.81 11.35 -7.01
C GLY A 515 21.46 10.57 -8.15
N PHE A 516 20.87 10.68 -9.33
CA PHE A 516 21.39 10.07 -10.56
C PHE A 516 21.53 11.12 -11.67
N THR A 517 22.49 10.93 -12.55
CA THR A 517 22.57 11.72 -13.79
C THR A 517 22.14 10.83 -14.94
N LEU A 518 21.04 11.22 -15.60
CA LEU A 518 20.43 10.46 -16.68
C LEU A 518 20.22 11.33 -17.92
N GLU A 519 20.21 10.71 -19.09
CA GLU A 519 19.78 11.34 -20.33
C GLU A 519 18.26 11.38 -20.44
N PRO A 520 17.66 12.18 -21.35
CA PRO A 520 16.24 12.05 -21.66
C PRO A 520 15.90 10.63 -22.11
N GLY A 521 14.82 10.06 -21.56
CA GLY A 521 14.45 8.69 -21.89
C GLY A 521 13.43 8.09 -20.92
N ARG A 522 13.04 6.86 -21.21
CA ARG A 522 12.18 6.05 -20.32
C ARG A 522 13.04 5.05 -19.56
N TYR A 523 12.77 4.97 -18.28
CA TYR A 523 13.55 4.18 -17.35
C TYR A 523 12.68 3.32 -16.48
N HIS A 524 13.26 2.24 -16.01
CA HIS A 524 12.69 1.34 -15.02
C HIS A 524 13.62 1.34 -13.81
N MET A 525 13.10 1.66 -12.65
CA MET A 525 13.85 1.69 -11.39
C MET A 525 13.29 0.68 -10.42
N LYS A 526 14.20 0.00 -9.75
CA LYS A 526 13.88 -0.86 -8.61
C LYS A 526 14.78 -0.49 -7.43
N PHE A 527 14.16 -0.36 -6.26
CA PHE A 527 14.82 -0.03 -5.01
C PHE A 527 14.51 -1.07 -3.94
N VAL A 528 15.49 -1.39 -3.12
CA VAL A 528 15.37 -2.27 -1.96
C VAL A 528 15.89 -1.53 -0.74
N VAL A 529 15.11 -1.54 0.33
CA VAL A 529 15.54 -1.03 1.64
C VAL A 529 15.45 -2.15 2.65
N ARG A 530 16.45 -2.27 3.51
CA ARG A 530 16.50 -3.26 4.59
C ARG A 530 16.80 -2.62 5.93
N GLU A 531 16.03 -2.98 6.94
CA GLU A 531 16.30 -2.65 8.32
C GLU A 531 17.16 -3.76 8.95
N ASN A 532 18.32 -3.40 9.50
CA ASN A 532 19.39 -4.35 9.84
C ASN A 532 19.23 -5.06 11.20
N LEU A 533 18.32 -4.64 12.08
CA LEU A 533 18.07 -5.34 13.34
C LEU A 533 17.13 -6.54 13.16
N SER A 534 16.03 -6.32 12.45
CA SER A 534 15.02 -7.35 12.23
C SER A 534 15.19 -8.09 10.89
N GLY A 535 15.94 -7.50 9.95
CA GLY A 535 16.10 -7.99 8.57
C GLY A 535 14.88 -7.77 7.69
N LYS A 536 13.91 -6.97 8.13
CA LYS A 536 12.77 -6.59 7.32
C LYS A 536 13.22 -5.83 6.08
N MET A 537 12.62 -6.13 4.94
CA MET A 537 12.91 -5.49 3.66
C MET A 537 11.65 -4.93 3.03
N GLY A 538 11.84 -3.87 2.26
CA GLY A 538 10.83 -3.35 1.35
C GLY A 538 11.44 -3.15 -0.02
N THR A 539 10.68 -3.44 -1.07
CA THR A 539 11.05 -3.13 -2.45
C THR A 539 10.07 -2.14 -3.03
N PHE A 540 10.58 -1.31 -3.92
CA PHE A 540 9.79 -0.39 -4.71
C PHE A 540 10.25 -0.48 -6.16
N GLU A 541 9.32 -0.63 -7.10
CA GLU A 541 9.60 -0.76 -8.51
C GLU A 541 8.68 0.17 -9.30
N THR A 542 9.26 0.97 -10.20
CA THR A 542 8.49 1.94 -10.99
C THR A 542 9.13 2.24 -12.33
N LYS A 543 8.30 2.65 -13.29
CA LYS A 543 8.74 3.23 -14.57
C LYS A 543 8.58 4.74 -14.52
N PHE A 544 9.57 5.46 -15.03
CA PHE A 544 9.52 6.92 -15.10
C PHE A 544 10.15 7.43 -16.40
N THR A 545 9.88 8.68 -16.72
CA THR A 545 10.38 9.32 -17.92
C THR A 545 11.14 10.60 -17.54
N VAL A 546 12.35 10.74 -18.03
CA VAL A 546 13.09 11.99 -18.03
C VAL A 546 12.77 12.70 -19.35
N PRO A 547 12.07 13.85 -19.32
CA PRO A 547 11.61 14.50 -20.54
C PRO A 547 12.77 15.11 -21.32
N ASP A 548 12.69 15.08 -22.64
CA ASP A 548 13.61 15.85 -23.50
C ASP A 548 13.12 17.30 -23.61
N LEU A 549 13.52 18.11 -22.63
CA LEU A 549 13.19 19.54 -22.64
C LEU A 549 13.92 20.31 -23.76
N ALA A 550 15.00 19.78 -24.33
CA ALA A 550 15.73 20.44 -25.41
C ALA A 550 14.98 20.28 -26.75
N ALA A 551 14.37 19.13 -27.00
CA ALA A 551 13.59 18.87 -28.21
C ALA A 551 12.23 19.61 -28.24
N ASP A 552 11.64 19.90 -27.08
CA ASP A 552 10.39 20.64 -27.01
C ASP A 552 10.62 22.15 -27.28
N THR A 553 10.08 22.67 -28.34
CA THR A 553 10.18 24.10 -28.72
C THR A 553 8.98 24.93 -28.26
N SER A 554 7.94 24.28 -27.71
CA SER A 554 6.73 24.91 -27.21
C SER A 554 6.88 25.33 -25.74
N GLY A 555 6.23 26.41 -25.35
CA GLY A 555 6.11 26.81 -23.96
C GLY A 555 7.40 27.23 -23.22
N LEU A 556 7.25 27.49 -21.94
CA LEU A 556 8.32 27.73 -20.98
C LEU A 556 8.68 26.40 -20.31
N LYS A 557 9.96 26.11 -20.16
CA LYS A 557 10.47 24.84 -19.66
C LYS A 557 10.85 24.94 -18.21
N MET A 558 10.54 23.90 -17.47
CA MET A 558 10.75 23.87 -16.01
C MET A 558 11.25 22.50 -15.56
N SER A 559 11.96 22.48 -14.44
CA SER A 559 12.17 21.22 -13.68
C SER A 559 10.86 20.75 -13.03
N THR A 560 10.88 19.60 -12.41
CA THR A 560 9.89 19.25 -11.39
C THR A 560 9.89 20.29 -10.27
N ILE A 561 8.73 20.47 -9.62
CA ILE A 561 8.56 21.42 -8.52
C ILE A 561 8.73 20.65 -7.21
N ILE A 562 9.73 21.05 -6.45
CA ILE A 562 10.00 20.47 -5.14
C ILE A 562 9.23 21.25 -4.08
N TRP A 563 8.37 20.52 -3.38
CA TRP A 563 7.62 20.98 -2.22
C TRP A 563 8.33 20.52 -0.96
N SER A 564 8.58 21.38 0.00
CA SER A 564 9.29 21.05 1.23
C SER A 564 8.75 21.81 2.43
N SER A 565 8.88 21.20 3.59
CA SER A 565 8.66 21.86 4.89
C SER A 565 9.94 21.97 5.71
N GLN A 566 11.06 21.45 5.18
CA GLN A 566 12.32 21.34 5.92
C GLN A 566 13.51 21.70 5.05
N ARG A 567 14.47 22.38 5.66
CA ARG A 567 15.82 22.59 5.14
C ARG A 567 16.82 22.13 6.18
N GLU A 568 17.86 21.45 5.75
CA GLU A 568 18.90 20.93 6.63
C GLU A 568 20.26 21.44 6.15
N LYS A 569 21.12 21.80 7.10
CA LYS A 569 22.50 22.17 6.78
C LYS A 569 23.22 20.98 6.15
N VAL A 570 23.96 21.21 5.08
CA VAL A 570 24.69 20.17 4.36
C VAL A 570 25.69 19.44 5.24
N THR A 571 26.23 20.11 6.26
CA THR A 571 27.13 19.52 7.27
C THR A 571 26.47 18.45 8.15
N ALA A 572 25.15 18.39 8.17
CA ALA A 572 24.36 17.38 8.90
C ALA A 572 23.98 16.17 8.02
N ALA A 573 24.40 16.15 6.76
CA ALA A 573 24.11 15.05 5.84
C ALA A 573 24.77 13.75 6.33
N VAL A 574 24.01 12.67 6.30
CA VAL A 574 24.40 11.33 6.76
C VAL A 574 24.39 10.38 5.54
N GLY A 575 25.23 9.34 5.56
CA GLY A 575 25.28 8.35 4.48
C GLY A 575 26.32 8.68 3.41
N SER A 576 26.03 8.38 2.13
CA SER A 576 26.95 8.62 1.01
C SER A 576 27.33 10.10 0.82
N ALA A 577 26.54 11.01 1.39
CA ALA A 577 26.84 12.44 1.38
C ALA A 577 28.19 12.79 2.08
N GLU A 578 28.69 11.95 2.97
CA GLU A 578 30.04 12.13 3.56
C GLU A 578 31.15 12.03 2.51
N LYS A 579 30.88 11.43 1.33
CA LYS A 579 31.86 11.22 0.26
C LYS A 579 31.70 12.19 -0.92
N ILE A 580 30.66 13.03 -0.90
CA ILE A 580 30.37 13.96 -2.00
C ILE A 580 31.35 15.13 -1.93
N THR A 581 31.95 15.44 -3.06
CA THR A 581 32.87 16.58 -3.17
C THR A 581 32.12 17.91 -3.08
N ARG A 582 32.78 18.97 -2.61
CA ARG A 582 32.18 20.32 -2.54
C ARG A 582 31.66 20.80 -3.90
N LYS A 583 32.29 20.37 -5.01
CA LYS A 583 31.86 20.70 -6.37
C LYS A 583 30.53 20.01 -6.74
N GLU A 584 30.36 18.75 -6.36
CA GLU A 584 29.12 17.99 -6.56
C GLU A 584 27.98 18.53 -5.71
N LEU A 585 28.26 18.93 -4.46
CA LEU A 585 27.31 19.60 -3.58
C LEU A 585 26.78 20.90 -4.20
N THR A 586 27.65 21.74 -4.76
CA THR A 586 27.24 23.00 -5.38
C THR A 586 26.49 22.83 -6.70
N ALA A 587 26.66 21.70 -7.38
CA ALA A 587 25.93 21.37 -8.60
C ALA A 587 24.53 20.79 -8.33
N ASN A 588 24.24 20.35 -7.10
CA ASN A 588 22.96 19.77 -6.73
C ASN A 588 21.87 20.85 -6.62
N PRO A 589 20.80 20.80 -7.45
CA PRO A 589 19.72 21.80 -7.43
C PRO A 589 18.92 21.87 -6.13
N LEU A 590 18.98 20.83 -5.30
CA LEU A 590 18.32 20.78 -3.99
C LEU A 590 19.15 21.45 -2.89
N ILE A 591 20.37 21.89 -3.18
CA ILE A 591 21.22 22.59 -2.22
C ILE A 591 21.26 24.08 -2.57
N VAL A 592 20.85 24.87 -1.61
CA VAL A 592 20.74 26.33 -1.71
C VAL A 592 21.28 26.95 -0.44
N ASP A 593 22.21 27.89 -0.58
CA ASP A 593 22.80 28.61 0.56
C ASP A 593 23.34 27.68 1.67
N ASP A 594 24.03 26.59 1.28
CA ASP A 594 24.54 25.53 2.15
C ASP A 594 23.44 24.76 2.94
N GLU A 595 22.17 24.92 2.55
CA GLU A 595 21.07 24.14 3.09
C GLU A 595 20.50 23.22 1.99
N LYS A 596 20.26 21.97 2.35
CA LYS A 596 19.57 21.00 1.50
C LYS A 596 18.06 21.09 1.73
N VAL A 597 17.32 21.28 0.66
CA VAL A 597 15.86 21.21 0.65
C VAL A 597 15.46 19.73 0.69
N ILE A 598 14.67 19.35 1.68
CA ILE A 598 14.18 17.98 1.85
C ILE A 598 12.80 17.86 1.19
N PRO A 599 12.64 17.10 0.09
CA PRO A 599 11.35 16.96 -0.59
C PRO A 599 10.29 16.39 0.37
N ASN A 600 9.12 17.03 0.40
CA ASN A 600 7.97 16.50 1.12
C ASN A 600 7.14 15.68 0.13
N ILE A 601 7.38 14.37 0.09
CA ILE A 601 6.72 13.40 -0.80
C ILE A 601 5.19 13.49 -0.66
N THR A 602 4.73 13.88 0.49
CA THR A 602 3.35 13.79 0.95
C THR A 602 2.54 15.06 0.70
N LYS A 603 3.19 16.21 0.49
CA LYS A 603 2.58 17.54 0.30
C LYS A 603 1.59 17.96 1.39
N VAL A 604 1.70 17.35 2.60
CA VAL A 604 0.96 17.78 3.79
C VAL A 604 1.85 18.60 4.70
N PHE A 605 1.32 19.74 5.11
CA PHE A 605 2.04 20.74 5.89
C PHE A 605 1.24 21.15 7.11
N ARG A 606 1.93 21.44 8.20
CA ARG A 606 1.30 21.98 9.40
C ARG A 606 1.33 23.52 9.36
N ARG A 607 0.33 24.15 9.91
CA ARG A 607 0.27 25.63 10.00
C ARG A 607 1.49 26.25 10.71
N SER A 608 2.15 25.51 11.59
CA SER A 608 3.37 25.95 12.26
C SER A 608 4.63 25.91 11.41
N GLN A 609 4.53 25.37 10.16
CA GLN A 609 5.64 25.23 9.23
C GLN A 609 5.64 26.33 8.19
N ASN A 610 6.80 26.47 7.52
CA ASN A 610 6.90 27.17 6.25
C ASN A 610 6.80 26.13 5.12
N LEU A 611 6.13 26.51 4.06
CA LEU A 611 6.17 25.80 2.79
C LEU A 611 7.31 26.39 1.95
N TYR A 612 8.26 25.56 1.58
CA TYR A 612 9.32 25.90 0.65
C TYR A 612 9.00 25.29 -0.71
N VAL A 613 9.08 26.09 -1.76
CA VAL A 613 8.84 25.64 -3.15
C VAL A 613 10.06 26.01 -3.98
N ASN A 614 10.69 25.01 -4.61
CA ASN A 614 11.91 25.18 -5.37
C ASN A 614 11.79 24.52 -6.75
N PHE A 615 12.19 25.21 -7.80
CA PHE A 615 12.26 24.70 -9.16
C PHE A 615 13.17 25.56 -10.01
N ASP A 616 13.57 25.04 -11.14
CA ASP A 616 14.34 25.78 -12.15
C ASP A 616 13.49 26.12 -13.38
N VAL A 617 13.70 27.31 -13.95
CA VAL A 617 13.14 27.73 -15.23
C VAL A 617 14.23 27.74 -16.27
N TYR A 618 14.00 27.09 -17.42
CA TYR A 618 14.98 26.94 -18.47
C TYR A 618 14.62 27.74 -19.72
N ASP A 619 15.65 28.04 -20.54
CA ASP A 619 15.51 28.64 -21.88
C ASP A 619 14.74 29.98 -21.88
N SER A 620 14.78 30.72 -20.76
CA SER A 620 14.27 32.08 -20.69
C SER A 620 15.16 33.02 -21.52
N ARG A 621 14.54 33.98 -22.24
CA ARG A 621 15.28 34.94 -23.08
C ARG A 621 16.11 35.89 -22.23
N PRO A 622 17.35 36.20 -22.66
CA PRO A 622 18.15 37.27 -22.05
C PRO A 622 17.43 38.64 -22.11
N ASP A 623 17.64 39.45 -21.07
CA ASP A 623 17.22 40.84 -21.12
C ASP A 623 17.96 41.58 -22.25
N PRO A 624 17.26 42.34 -23.12
CA PRO A 624 17.90 43.13 -24.16
C PRO A 624 18.96 44.14 -23.65
N ALA A 625 18.82 44.57 -22.39
CA ALA A 625 19.75 45.49 -21.75
C ALA A 625 20.93 44.81 -21.06
N ASP A 626 20.82 43.56 -20.68
CA ASP A 626 21.86 42.76 -20.01
C ASP A 626 21.73 41.27 -20.36
N ALA A 627 22.63 40.76 -21.17
CA ALA A 627 22.63 39.37 -21.63
C ALA A 627 22.71 38.33 -20.49
N LYS A 628 23.19 38.72 -19.30
CA LYS A 628 23.24 37.85 -18.12
C LYS A 628 21.95 37.88 -17.29
N ALA A 629 21.12 38.92 -17.45
CA ALA A 629 19.87 39.03 -16.73
C ALA A 629 18.72 38.31 -17.45
N ARG A 630 17.71 37.93 -16.69
CA ARG A 630 16.45 37.35 -17.16
C ARG A 630 15.28 38.16 -16.57
N ARG A 631 14.16 38.22 -17.28
CA ARG A 631 12.93 38.83 -16.77
C ARG A 631 11.86 37.74 -16.57
N VAL A 632 12.10 36.90 -15.61
CA VAL A 632 11.15 35.83 -15.22
C VAL A 632 10.40 36.29 -13.98
N LYS A 633 9.08 36.48 -14.13
CA LYS A 633 8.20 36.77 -13.00
C LYS A 633 7.47 35.51 -12.56
N VAL A 634 7.43 35.30 -11.25
CA VAL A 634 6.78 34.13 -10.67
C VAL A 634 5.87 34.55 -9.54
N SER A 635 4.64 34.05 -9.54
CA SER A 635 3.71 34.18 -8.42
C SER A 635 3.05 32.85 -8.11
N MET A 636 2.52 32.71 -6.90
CA MET A 636 1.80 31.52 -6.46
C MET A 636 0.43 31.93 -5.95
N SER A 637 -0.60 31.28 -6.45
CA SER A 637 -1.98 31.47 -6.01
C SER A 637 -2.50 30.17 -5.41
N PHE A 638 -3.10 30.26 -4.23
CA PHE A 638 -3.71 29.13 -3.53
C PHE A 638 -5.22 29.29 -3.58
N PHE A 639 -5.88 28.30 -4.14
CA PHE A 639 -7.32 28.25 -4.25
C PHE A 639 -7.88 27.24 -3.24
N ASP A 640 -8.95 27.60 -2.59
CA ASP A 640 -9.64 26.70 -1.68
C ASP A 640 -10.54 25.71 -2.44
N ARG A 641 -11.28 24.85 -1.71
CA ARG A 641 -12.20 23.86 -2.31
C ARG A 641 -13.34 24.47 -3.14
N LYS A 642 -13.64 25.76 -2.94
CA LYS A 642 -14.68 26.47 -3.70
C LYS A 642 -14.11 27.12 -4.95
N GLY A 643 -12.80 27.05 -5.17
CA GLY A 643 -12.10 27.74 -6.24
C GLY A 643 -11.83 29.21 -5.91
N ASP A 644 -12.13 29.67 -4.69
CA ASP A 644 -11.83 31.03 -4.27
C ASP A 644 -10.35 31.18 -3.97
N LYS A 645 -9.74 32.27 -4.46
CA LYS A 645 -8.33 32.54 -4.15
C LYS A 645 -8.18 32.89 -2.68
N ALA A 646 -7.65 31.96 -1.90
CA ALA A 646 -7.46 32.09 -0.46
C ALA A 646 -6.19 32.83 -0.09
N PHE A 647 -5.14 32.70 -0.90
CA PHE A 647 -3.85 33.30 -0.63
C PHE A 647 -3.05 33.51 -1.92
N GLU A 648 -2.19 34.53 -1.97
CA GLU A 648 -1.32 34.81 -3.09
C GLU A 648 0.06 35.25 -2.59
N VAL A 649 1.10 34.78 -3.25
CA VAL A 649 2.50 35.13 -2.96
C VAL A 649 3.17 35.65 -4.22
N GLY A 650 3.91 36.72 -4.11
CA GLY A 650 4.63 37.35 -5.22
C GLY A 650 3.90 38.56 -5.81
N PRO A 651 4.28 39.04 -6.98
CA PRO A 651 5.28 38.47 -7.88
C PRO A 651 6.71 38.54 -7.33
N LEU A 652 7.50 37.47 -7.61
CA LEU A 652 8.94 37.43 -7.41
C LEU A 652 9.62 37.62 -8.76
N ASP A 653 10.60 38.51 -8.84
CA ASP A 653 11.44 38.69 -10.02
C ASP A 653 12.63 37.74 -9.93
N ALA A 654 12.60 36.66 -10.69
CA ALA A 654 13.72 35.73 -10.81
C ALA A 654 14.60 36.19 -11.98
N THR A 655 15.70 36.87 -11.64
CA THR A 655 16.50 37.59 -12.64
C THR A 655 17.88 36.99 -12.88
N ARG A 656 18.35 36.10 -11.98
CA ARG A 656 19.71 35.55 -12.03
C ARG A 656 19.73 34.11 -12.52
N LEU A 657 20.68 33.83 -13.39
CA LEU A 657 21.04 32.45 -13.73
C LEU A 657 21.80 31.79 -12.56
N ALA A 658 21.68 30.50 -12.44
CA ALA A 658 22.46 29.72 -11.48
C ALA A 658 23.92 29.67 -11.91
N ASP A 659 24.87 29.96 -11.01
CA ASP A 659 26.30 29.95 -11.32
C ASP A 659 26.82 28.59 -11.82
N THR A 660 26.21 27.51 -11.33
CA THR A 660 26.60 26.12 -11.68
C THR A 660 25.74 25.53 -12.80
N ARG A 661 24.65 26.20 -13.18
CA ARG A 661 23.70 25.80 -14.23
C ARG A 661 23.31 27.03 -15.06
N PRO A 662 24.18 27.40 -16.04
CA PRO A 662 24.08 28.69 -16.73
C PRO A 662 22.83 28.87 -17.61
N GLU A 663 22.06 27.82 -17.83
CA GLU A 663 20.79 27.87 -18.58
C GLU A 663 19.55 27.85 -17.68
N ALA A 664 19.74 27.79 -16.36
CA ALA A 664 18.67 27.69 -15.39
C ALA A 664 18.51 28.95 -14.54
N VAL A 665 17.29 29.41 -14.39
CA VAL A 665 16.90 30.44 -13.42
C VAL A 665 16.27 29.75 -12.21
N PRO A 666 16.97 29.64 -11.07
CA PRO A 666 16.41 29.01 -9.87
C PRO A 666 15.34 29.89 -9.25
N VAL A 667 14.24 29.30 -8.91
CA VAL A 667 13.10 29.94 -8.25
C VAL A 667 12.87 29.31 -6.90
N GLN A 668 12.71 30.15 -5.88
CA GLN A 668 12.49 29.72 -4.51
C GLN A 668 11.42 30.56 -3.85
N PHE A 669 10.45 29.90 -3.24
CA PHE A 669 9.47 30.54 -2.38
C PHE A 669 9.57 30.01 -0.96
N GLN A 670 9.30 30.88 -0.02
CA GLN A 670 9.03 30.54 1.37
C GLN A 670 7.68 31.15 1.76
N VAL A 671 6.71 30.29 2.01
CA VAL A 671 5.34 30.70 2.33
C VAL A 671 5.03 30.30 3.78
N PRO A 672 4.86 31.25 4.70
CA PRO A 672 4.41 30.96 6.05
C PRO A 672 2.98 30.44 6.05
N LEU A 673 2.75 29.24 6.62
CA LEU A 673 1.42 28.63 6.60
C LEU A 673 0.54 29.02 7.79
N LYS A 674 1.03 29.85 8.71
CA LYS A 674 0.29 30.29 9.92
C LYS A 674 -1.06 30.94 9.61
N ASP A 675 -1.14 31.64 8.48
CA ASP A 675 -2.30 32.41 8.08
C ASP A 675 -3.31 31.59 7.25
N PHE A 676 -2.94 30.36 6.88
CA PHE A 676 -3.83 29.45 6.18
C PHE A 676 -4.85 28.82 7.15
N ARG A 677 -6.07 28.64 6.70
CA ARG A 677 -7.03 27.77 7.40
C ARG A 677 -6.67 26.29 7.13
N PRO A 678 -6.89 25.39 8.09
CA PRO A 678 -6.75 23.96 7.79
C PRO A 678 -7.65 23.58 6.62
N GLY A 679 -7.11 22.85 5.66
CA GLY A 679 -7.84 22.45 4.47
C GLY A 679 -6.95 22.07 3.31
N ARG A 680 -7.59 21.68 2.23
CA ARG A 680 -6.97 21.40 0.93
C ARG A 680 -6.98 22.65 0.08
N TYR A 681 -5.85 22.90 -0.56
CA TYR A 681 -5.66 24.00 -1.50
C TYR A 681 -5.11 23.48 -2.82
N GLU A 682 -5.55 24.05 -3.90
CA GLU A 682 -4.89 23.95 -5.20
C GLU A 682 -3.92 25.11 -5.33
N CYS A 683 -2.63 24.80 -5.43
CA CYS A 683 -1.61 25.82 -5.64
C CYS A 683 -1.27 25.92 -7.12
N GLN A 684 -1.52 27.05 -7.73
CA GLN A 684 -1.09 27.39 -9.08
C GLN A 684 0.16 28.25 -9.02
N ILE A 685 1.20 27.84 -9.72
CA ILE A 685 2.43 28.64 -9.89
C ILE A 685 2.36 29.30 -11.25
N ASN A 686 2.40 30.63 -11.30
CA ASN A 686 2.40 31.40 -12.53
C ASN A 686 3.83 31.81 -12.86
N VAL A 687 4.37 31.31 -13.94
CA VAL A 687 5.72 31.63 -14.42
C VAL A 687 5.62 32.32 -15.77
N VAL A 688 6.17 33.53 -15.87
CA VAL A 688 6.12 34.35 -17.07
C VAL A 688 7.52 34.83 -17.43
N ASP A 689 8.01 34.48 -18.60
CA ASP A 689 9.19 35.06 -19.24
C ASP A 689 8.70 36.29 -20.08
N GLU A 690 8.89 37.48 -19.55
CA GLU A 690 8.42 38.73 -20.18
C GLU A 690 9.11 38.99 -21.51
N VAL A 691 10.38 38.65 -21.65
CA VAL A 691 11.15 38.88 -22.87
C VAL A 691 10.84 37.83 -23.93
N GLY A 692 10.80 36.54 -23.53
CA GLY A 692 10.48 35.43 -24.41
C GLY A 692 9.00 35.33 -24.75
N ARG A 693 8.12 36.03 -24.03
CA ARG A 693 6.65 35.93 -24.12
C ARG A 693 6.15 34.50 -23.99
N LYS A 694 6.79 33.77 -23.07
CA LYS A 694 6.43 32.40 -22.74
C LYS A 694 5.93 32.31 -21.30
N PHE A 695 5.06 31.36 -21.04
CA PHE A 695 4.48 31.19 -19.71
C PHE A 695 4.26 29.70 -19.42
N ALA A 696 4.17 29.39 -18.12
CA ALA A 696 3.75 28.09 -17.61
C ALA A 696 2.91 28.29 -16.34
N PHE A 697 1.88 27.48 -16.16
CA PHE A 697 0.95 27.54 -15.04
C PHE A 697 0.77 26.16 -14.39
N PRO A 698 1.84 25.52 -13.89
CA PRO A 698 1.71 24.24 -13.20
C PRO A 698 0.88 24.40 -11.93
N ARG A 699 0.11 23.37 -11.61
CA ARG A 699 -0.70 23.28 -10.40
C ARG A 699 -0.29 22.08 -9.58
N ALA A 700 -0.47 22.17 -8.29
CA ALA A 700 -0.32 21.06 -7.39
C ALA A 700 -1.20 21.22 -6.16
N PRO A 701 -1.79 20.14 -5.67
CA PRO A 701 -2.52 20.16 -4.43
C PRO A 701 -1.59 20.27 -3.23
N VAL A 702 -2.02 21.03 -2.21
CA VAL A 702 -1.34 21.21 -0.94
C VAL A 702 -2.36 21.08 0.18
N VAL A 703 -2.03 20.27 1.19
CA VAL A 703 -2.88 20.13 2.38
C VAL A 703 -2.24 20.84 3.56
N VAL A 704 -2.99 21.71 4.21
CA VAL A 704 -2.58 22.40 5.45
C VAL A 704 -3.40 21.87 6.61
N GLN A 705 -2.69 21.39 7.66
CA GLN A 705 -3.29 20.83 8.89
C GLN A 705 -3.11 21.74 10.09
#